data_6f682b27ba7ca10de50881a146f04426
#
_entry.id   6f682b27ba7ca10de50881a146f04426
#
_cell.length_a   1.000
_cell.length_b   1.000
_cell.length_c   1.000
_cell.angle_alpha   90.00
_cell.angle_beta   90.00
_cell.angle_gamma   90.00
#
_symmetry.space_group_name_H-M   'P 1'
#
loop_
_entity.id
_entity.type
_entity.pdbx_description
1 polymer ?
#
loop_
_entity_poly.entity_id
_entity_poly.type
_entity_poly.pdbx_seq_one_letter_code
_entity_poly.pdbx_strand_id
1 'polypeptide(L)'
;MSEKKKGEKNNKERQDSKISDETVVFKPITEEQLKKAKKNKKNKAKGKHHGIKKFFKVLLILLLILIIIGIAVVVAIFKTDRWAIDKEQFMSDKGATIYDKDGNELIKLTGDEINKKLELSEMGHLPDAFVSIEDERFYEHNGVDIKRTLHAIFKYIVTGGKSNFGGSTITQQLVKITMKDDERSGFAAVQRKVREWSRARNLEKMLTKDEILQRYLNRIYLGSASGLEIRGVESAANYYFSKSAKDLSVAEAAFIAGINHSPNNYNVFTASTDISSKVRKRSLTVVSKMYELGKISKEEYDAANDEINNGLKFAQGNVSNGKSELSYHATAAINQIANEISERDDIKYSEAREMLINSGYNIYTTVDQSVQSKMETVMENPKYILTGTNPKKKSEDHKGQSAMVVIEPSTGYVVGEVGGLGTDQDPLGLNRGTSKRQAGSSFKPLATIAPGLETGTITAATLFYDVTTTFGKNYTVNGSHGIENMRTILTKSCNVPEIKLLSIMGQDKSTAFLESIGIDASKSDAGLSMALGTIDVSPVQMAAGFAMIANGGTYIEPTFYTKVTDASGKTIIEATQDKKRVMSEDNAYIEEDLLTGPVKNGTAKSFNGYLGKMDVAGKTGTTNDNIDRWFCGMTPYYAAACWYGNDNNNGQFASRNPAATVWFDCMKSIHKDLETKSFNKPDGIETVTICRATGKKATDKCKDTYSEIFAKDHIPEDCDGHTSVKICKESRKIATEYCPDTETKAFGVLIDTEKDAKWSPAQKVEKAPTETCDIHTSAPEVDVPNVVGKNEDEAKKALTSAGFKVEVAKDQDTSKTKGIVLKQSATKSAKGGTITITVNQYDGSSSNDKKVIKTPDEDETDDDEKDNKDSKNSNTNNKNTTTTPPKSTTGKNVTEWYYYEEIRNEFK
;
A
#
# COMPACT_ATOMS: atom_id res chain seq x y z
N MET A 1 -11.99 -26.90 -7.03
CA MET A 1 -12.49 -28.29 -7.21
C MET A 1 -11.96 -29.13 -6.08
N SER A 2 -12.72 -29.35 -5.06
CA SER A 2 -12.71 -30.55 -4.21
C SER A 2 -13.90 -30.48 -3.25
N GLU A 3 -14.62 -31.55 -3.24
CA GLU A 3 -15.94 -31.70 -2.68
C GLU A 3 -16.00 -31.72 -1.17
N LYS A 4 -17.00 -31.04 -0.62
CA LYS A 4 -17.50 -31.19 0.74
C LYS A 4 -18.30 -32.47 0.87
N LYS A 5 -17.93 -33.40 1.77
CA LYS A 5 -18.83 -34.43 2.30
C LYS A 5 -19.39 -33.99 3.65
N LYS A 6 -20.69 -33.77 3.67
CA LYS A 6 -21.52 -33.64 4.87
C LYS A 6 -21.78 -35.00 5.49
N GLY A 7 -21.63 -35.12 6.81
CA GLY A 7 -22.10 -36.25 7.58
C GLY A 7 -23.56 -36.08 7.97
N GLU A 8 -24.39 -37.04 7.56
CA GLU A 8 -25.78 -37.19 8.01
C GLU A 8 -25.86 -37.97 9.32
N LYS A 9 -26.57 -37.44 10.27
CA LYS A 9 -27.06 -38.14 11.46
C LYS A 9 -28.35 -38.86 11.11
N ASN A 10 -28.33 -40.18 11.19
CA ASN A 10 -29.54 -40.98 11.12
C ASN A 10 -30.17 -41.11 12.50
N ASN A 11 -31.33 -40.52 12.65
CA ASN A 11 -32.35 -40.89 13.66
C ASN A 11 -33.09 -42.11 13.18
N LYS A 12 -33.13 -43.17 13.96
CA LYS A 12 -34.05 -44.31 13.80
C LYS A 12 -35.18 -44.19 14.79
N GLU A 13 -36.35 -43.95 14.28
CA GLU A 13 -37.64 -44.08 14.95
C GLU A 13 -37.92 -45.49 15.40
N ARG A 14 -38.53 -45.64 16.57
CA ARG A 14 -39.14 -46.86 17.09
C ARG A 14 -40.43 -47.14 16.34
N GLN A 15 -40.52 -48.25 15.73
CA GLN A 15 -41.80 -48.88 15.37
C GLN A 15 -42.14 -49.99 16.34
N ASP A 16 -43.29 -49.80 17.01
CA ASP A 16 -43.96 -50.85 17.80
C ASP A 16 -44.51 -51.93 16.84
N SER A 17 -44.08 -53.20 17.06
CA SER A 17 -44.75 -54.32 16.46
C SER A 17 -45.32 -55.23 17.51
N LYS A 18 -46.61 -55.53 17.37
CA LYS A 18 -47.46 -56.36 18.19
C LYS A 18 -46.90 -57.73 18.44
N ILE A 19 -46.93 -58.17 19.69
CA ILE A 19 -46.67 -59.56 20.11
C ILE A 19 -47.86 -60.40 19.87
N SER A 20 -47.71 -61.50 19.09
CA SER A 20 -48.64 -62.58 19.03
C SER A 20 -48.18 -63.66 19.97
N ASP A 21 -49.11 -64.11 20.87
CA ASP A 21 -48.94 -65.18 21.83
C ASP A 21 -48.80 -66.54 21.09
N GLU A 22 -47.57 -67.10 21.19
CA GLU A 22 -47.31 -68.51 21.00
C GLU A 22 -46.49 -69.05 22.18
N THR A 23 -47.16 -69.92 22.99
CA THR A 23 -46.66 -70.60 24.14
C THR A 23 -45.57 -71.60 23.70
N VAL A 24 -44.29 -71.25 23.91
CA VAL A 24 -43.21 -72.26 23.75
C VAL A 24 -42.99 -72.98 25.07
N VAL A 25 -43.28 -74.28 25.06
CA VAL A 25 -43.02 -75.21 26.18
C VAL A 25 -41.52 -75.47 26.28
N PHE A 26 -40.86 -75.02 27.33
CA PHE A 26 -39.46 -75.37 27.63
C PHE A 26 -39.38 -76.75 28.23
N LYS A 27 -38.61 -77.63 27.60
CA LYS A 27 -38.12 -78.90 28.26
C LYS A 27 -37.01 -78.53 29.24
N PRO A 28 -36.99 -79.11 30.46
CA PRO A 28 -35.98 -78.82 31.46
C PRO A 28 -34.63 -79.34 31.04
N ILE A 29 -33.62 -78.53 31.15
CA ILE A 29 -32.21 -78.84 30.87
C ILE A 29 -31.66 -79.76 32.03
N THR A 30 -31.14 -80.92 31.65
CA THR A 30 -30.57 -81.90 32.62
C THR A 30 -29.24 -81.39 33.18
N GLU A 31 -28.95 -81.77 34.40
CA GLU A 31 -27.72 -81.40 35.17
C GLU A 31 -26.43 -81.67 34.39
N GLU A 32 -26.45 -82.67 33.50
CA GLU A 32 -25.30 -83.06 32.68
C GLU A 32 -25.01 -82.03 31.55
N GLN A 33 -26.06 -81.38 31.00
CA GLN A 33 -25.91 -80.33 30.00
C GLN A 33 -25.38 -79.05 30.63
N LEU A 34 -25.74 -78.73 31.87
CA LEU A 34 -25.19 -77.65 32.68
C LEU A 34 -23.71 -77.87 33.04
N LYS A 35 -23.29 -79.12 33.34
CA LYS A 35 -21.89 -79.47 33.61
C LYS A 35 -21.05 -79.35 32.32
N LYS A 36 -21.54 -79.76 31.15
CA LYS A 36 -20.87 -79.62 29.85
C LYS A 36 -20.74 -78.17 29.45
N ALA A 37 -21.77 -77.31 29.67
CA ALA A 37 -21.72 -75.85 29.37
C ALA A 37 -20.72 -75.10 30.29
N LYS A 38 -20.65 -75.45 31.57
CA LYS A 38 -19.68 -74.91 32.52
C LYS A 38 -18.24 -75.30 32.20
N LYS A 39 -18.01 -76.57 31.71
CA LYS A 39 -16.69 -77.09 31.30
C LYS A 39 -16.21 -76.43 30.01
N ASN A 40 -17.11 -76.15 29.02
CA ASN A 40 -16.79 -75.41 27.80
C ASN A 40 -16.55 -73.90 28.01
N LYS A 41 -17.26 -73.28 28.97
CA LYS A 41 -17.02 -71.85 29.32
C LYS A 41 -15.67 -71.68 30.02
N LYS A 42 -15.23 -72.66 30.90
CA LYS A 42 -13.94 -72.60 31.56
C LYS A 42 -12.76 -72.83 30.60
N ASN A 43 -12.93 -73.66 29.55
CA ASN A 43 -11.88 -73.94 28.55
C ASN A 43 -11.78 -72.76 27.52
N LYS A 44 -12.91 -72.11 27.16
CA LYS A 44 -12.87 -70.88 26.31
C LYS A 44 -12.25 -69.69 27.02
N ALA A 45 -12.43 -69.57 28.38
CA ALA A 45 -11.81 -68.48 29.14
C ALA A 45 -10.29 -68.65 29.29
N LYS A 46 -9.77 -69.92 29.48
CA LYS A 46 -8.35 -70.16 29.52
C LYS A 46 -7.62 -69.96 28.17
N GLY A 47 -8.28 -70.25 27.02
CA GLY A 47 -7.72 -70.00 25.69
C GLY A 47 -7.61 -68.55 25.31
N LYS A 48 -8.59 -67.69 25.71
CA LYS A 48 -8.56 -66.27 25.44
C LYS A 48 -7.44 -65.57 26.23
N HIS A 49 -7.18 -65.94 27.50
CA HIS A 49 -6.09 -65.37 28.30
C HIS A 49 -4.70 -65.72 27.77
N HIS A 50 -4.53 -66.86 27.15
CA HIS A 50 -3.22 -67.30 26.60
C HIS A 50 -2.90 -66.55 25.27
N GLY A 51 -3.90 -66.31 24.39
CA GLY A 51 -3.74 -65.55 23.18
C GLY A 51 -3.43 -64.06 23.42
N ILE A 52 -4.13 -63.45 24.40
CA ILE A 52 -3.91 -62.05 24.79
C ILE A 52 -2.50 -61.85 25.39
N LYS A 53 -2.05 -62.78 26.25
CA LYS A 53 -0.69 -62.74 26.81
C LYS A 53 0.40 -62.90 25.73
N LYS A 54 0.18 -63.77 24.75
CA LYS A 54 1.08 -63.94 23.60
C LYS A 54 1.08 -62.66 22.72
N PHE A 55 -0.09 -62.05 22.43
CA PHE A 55 -0.20 -60.84 21.70
C PHE A 55 0.56 -59.69 22.39
N PHE A 56 0.37 -59.49 23.70
CA PHE A 56 1.12 -58.46 24.45
C PHE A 56 2.63 -58.77 24.53
N LYS A 57 3.05 -60.04 24.59
CA LYS A 57 4.46 -60.37 24.49
C LYS A 57 5.08 -60.09 23.13
N VAL A 58 4.37 -60.39 22.04
CA VAL A 58 4.83 -60.05 20.69
C VAL A 58 4.87 -58.53 20.49
N LEU A 59 3.85 -57.82 20.95
CA LEU A 59 3.82 -56.35 20.92
C LEU A 59 4.99 -55.74 21.71
N LEU A 60 5.29 -56.31 22.90
CA LEU A 60 6.42 -55.87 23.72
C LEU A 60 7.77 -56.15 23.04
N ILE A 61 7.92 -57.30 22.38
CA ILE A 61 9.13 -57.65 21.62
C ILE A 61 9.28 -56.72 20.40
N LEU A 62 8.19 -56.43 19.67
CA LEU A 62 8.22 -55.48 18.56
C LEU A 62 8.58 -54.06 19.03
N LEU A 63 8.04 -53.65 20.18
CA LEU A 63 8.39 -52.35 20.78
C LEU A 63 9.87 -52.32 21.20
N LEU A 64 10.40 -53.37 21.79
CA LEU A 64 11.82 -53.51 22.14
C LEU A 64 12.73 -53.47 20.90
N ILE A 65 12.33 -54.15 19.82
CA ILE A 65 13.05 -54.11 18.53
C ILE A 65 13.07 -52.68 17.97
N LEU A 66 11.93 -51.97 17.98
CA LEU A 66 11.84 -50.59 17.53
C LEU A 66 12.71 -49.67 18.38
N ILE A 67 12.77 -49.86 19.71
CA ILE A 67 13.66 -49.14 20.62
C ILE A 67 15.13 -49.43 20.29
N ILE A 68 15.49 -50.66 20.04
CA ILE A 68 16.87 -51.08 19.70
C ILE A 68 17.27 -50.47 18.33
N ILE A 69 16.37 -50.49 17.34
CA ILE A 69 16.60 -49.85 16.06
C ILE A 69 16.76 -48.32 16.24
N GLY A 70 15.90 -47.68 17.03
CA GLY A 70 16.00 -46.27 17.38
C GLY A 70 17.36 -45.92 18.02
N ILE A 71 17.81 -46.73 18.99
CA ILE A 71 19.11 -46.57 19.63
C ILE A 71 20.26 -46.76 18.62
N ALA A 72 20.17 -47.77 17.75
CA ALA A 72 21.19 -48.05 16.74
C ALA A 72 21.30 -46.91 15.73
N VAL A 73 20.19 -46.31 15.32
CA VAL A 73 20.14 -45.10 14.44
C VAL A 73 20.78 -43.91 15.14
N VAL A 74 20.44 -43.65 16.40
CA VAL A 74 21.05 -42.57 17.18
C VAL A 74 22.57 -42.78 17.34
N VAL A 75 23.02 -44.01 17.63
CA VAL A 75 24.44 -44.34 17.72
C VAL A 75 25.16 -44.17 16.37
N ALA A 76 24.52 -44.57 15.27
CA ALA A 76 25.05 -44.34 13.91
C ALA A 76 25.22 -42.85 13.58
N ILE A 77 24.22 -42.04 13.93
CA ILE A 77 24.26 -40.57 13.74
C ILE A 77 25.41 -39.95 14.56
N PHE A 78 25.63 -40.40 15.80
CA PHE A 78 26.74 -39.96 16.64
C PHE A 78 28.12 -40.35 16.11
N LYS A 79 28.22 -41.42 15.31
CA LYS A 79 29.49 -41.86 14.72
C LYS A 79 29.84 -41.16 13.38
N THR A 80 28.87 -40.56 12.72
CA THR A 80 29.05 -40.04 11.35
C THR A 80 29.44 -38.55 11.32
N ASP A 81 29.57 -37.86 12.45
CA ASP A 81 29.81 -36.38 12.57
C ASP A 81 28.96 -35.53 11.59
N ARG A 82 27.82 -36.09 11.14
CA ARG A 82 26.96 -35.50 10.11
C ARG A 82 26.47 -34.08 10.45
N TRP A 83 26.50 -33.71 11.71
CA TRP A 83 26.13 -32.41 12.23
C TRP A 83 27.26 -31.79 13.06
N ALA A 84 28.51 -31.97 12.60
CA ALA A 84 29.65 -31.33 13.23
C ALA A 84 29.45 -29.81 13.24
N ILE A 85 29.78 -29.20 14.35
CA ILE A 85 29.87 -27.75 14.48
C ILE A 85 31.23 -27.36 13.91
N ASP A 86 31.26 -26.40 12.97
CA ASP A 86 32.49 -25.76 12.59
C ASP A 86 33.03 -24.96 13.79
N LYS A 87 34.21 -25.32 14.22
CA LYS A 87 34.85 -24.69 15.39
C LYS A 87 35.10 -23.18 15.15
N GLU A 88 35.55 -22.83 13.97
CA GLU A 88 35.85 -21.43 13.63
C GLU A 88 34.58 -20.60 13.57
N GLN A 89 33.52 -21.14 12.99
CA GLN A 89 32.22 -20.51 12.93
C GLN A 89 31.58 -20.38 14.33
N PHE A 90 31.64 -21.40 15.17
CA PHE A 90 31.10 -21.38 16.55
C PHE A 90 31.93 -20.53 17.51
N MET A 91 33.26 -20.51 17.31
CA MET A 91 34.21 -19.76 18.13
C MET A 91 34.47 -18.35 17.68
N SER A 92 33.98 -17.98 16.48
CA SER A 92 34.21 -16.64 15.99
C SER A 92 33.50 -15.62 16.86
N ASP A 93 34.21 -15.09 17.83
CA ASP A 93 33.94 -13.82 18.48
C ASP A 93 34.26 -12.64 17.49
N LYS A 94 34.51 -12.97 16.22
CA LYS A 94 34.74 -12.02 15.16
C LYS A 94 33.38 -11.58 14.63
N GLY A 95 32.79 -10.58 15.24
CA GLY A 95 31.63 -9.91 14.68
C GLY A 95 31.92 -9.33 13.29
N ALA A 96 30.88 -9.13 12.52
CA ALA A 96 31.01 -8.49 11.23
C ALA A 96 31.49 -7.04 11.38
N THR A 97 32.19 -6.54 10.39
CA THR A 97 32.55 -5.11 10.29
C THR A 97 31.70 -4.48 9.19
N ILE A 98 31.05 -3.37 9.49
CA ILE A 98 30.21 -2.62 8.55
C ILE A 98 31.00 -1.41 8.05
N TYR A 99 30.97 -1.22 6.74
CA TYR A 99 31.63 -0.12 6.03
C TYR A 99 30.61 0.76 5.32
N ASP A 100 30.91 2.03 5.16
CA ASP A 100 30.13 2.96 4.32
C ASP A 100 30.39 2.72 2.83
N LYS A 101 29.76 3.53 1.98
CA LYS A 101 29.92 3.46 0.51
C LYS A 101 31.35 3.71 0.03
N ASP A 102 32.15 4.44 0.81
CA ASP A 102 33.52 4.82 0.51
C ASP A 102 34.55 3.85 1.09
N GLY A 103 34.08 2.84 1.83
CA GLY A 103 34.91 1.79 2.46
C GLY A 103 35.50 2.22 3.81
N ASN A 104 34.98 3.26 4.43
CA ASN A 104 35.35 3.61 5.80
C ASN A 104 34.60 2.72 6.81
N GLU A 105 35.30 2.25 7.84
CA GLU A 105 34.70 1.46 8.91
C GLU A 105 33.71 2.31 9.69
N LEU A 106 32.46 1.85 9.76
CA LEU A 106 31.39 2.49 10.53
C LEU A 106 31.29 1.89 11.93
N ILE A 107 31.23 0.54 11.96
CA ILE A 107 31.05 -0.19 13.21
C ILE A 107 31.57 -1.61 13.06
N LYS A 108 32.20 -2.10 14.11
CA LYS A 108 32.57 -3.50 14.25
C LYS A 108 31.63 -4.19 15.22
N LEU A 109 30.76 -5.05 14.67
CA LEU A 109 29.87 -5.86 15.48
C LEU A 109 30.68 -6.87 16.25
N THR A 110 30.68 -6.82 17.57
CA THR A 110 31.15 -7.93 18.38
C THR A 110 29.98 -8.89 18.53
N GLY A 111 30.18 -10.19 18.32
CA GLY A 111 29.11 -11.19 18.23
C GLY A 111 28.13 -11.29 19.40
N ASP A 112 28.26 -10.45 20.42
CA ASP A 112 27.40 -10.35 21.60
C ASP A 112 27.18 -8.87 22.02
N GLU A 113 26.89 -8.01 21.08
CA GLU A 113 26.92 -6.54 21.20
C GLU A 113 25.92 -5.86 22.14
N ILE A 114 25.10 -6.62 22.84
CA ILE A 114 24.16 -6.04 23.81
C ILE A 114 24.59 -6.30 25.26
N ASN A 115 25.62 -7.16 25.47
CA ASN A 115 26.00 -7.59 26.82
C ASN A 115 27.50 -7.53 27.03
N LYS A 116 27.92 -6.84 28.09
CA LYS A 116 29.29 -6.92 28.60
C LYS A 116 29.63 -8.40 28.84
N LYS A 117 30.57 -8.94 28.08
CA LYS A 117 31.07 -10.30 28.29
C LYS A 117 31.82 -10.35 29.60
N LEU A 118 31.43 -11.23 30.47
CA LEU A 118 32.10 -11.49 31.72
C LEU A 118 32.91 -12.80 31.68
N GLU A 119 34.08 -12.80 32.29
CA GLU A 119 34.77 -14.02 32.65
C GLU A 119 34.04 -14.70 33.80
N LEU A 120 34.13 -16.05 33.93
CA LEU A 120 33.45 -16.76 35.02
C LEU A 120 33.78 -16.21 36.39
N SER A 121 35.03 -15.76 36.60
CA SER A 121 35.49 -15.17 37.85
C SER A 121 34.80 -13.82 38.18
N GLU A 122 34.18 -13.19 37.20
CA GLU A 122 33.45 -11.92 37.34
C GLU A 122 31.95 -12.10 37.57
N MET A 123 31.47 -13.38 37.61
CA MET A 123 30.02 -13.68 37.68
C MET A 123 29.55 -14.03 39.12
N GLY A 124 30.41 -13.91 40.13
CA GLY A 124 30.05 -14.19 41.51
C GLY A 124 29.43 -15.58 41.70
N HIS A 125 28.28 -15.68 42.37
CA HIS A 125 27.57 -16.91 42.66
C HIS A 125 26.75 -17.47 41.51
N LEU A 126 26.63 -16.75 40.39
CA LEU A 126 25.78 -17.17 39.27
C LEU A 126 26.17 -18.52 38.60
N PRO A 127 27.46 -18.80 38.35
CA PRO A 127 27.85 -20.11 37.78
C PRO A 127 27.35 -21.28 38.61
N ASP A 128 27.54 -21.24 39.92
CA ASP A 128 27.10 -22.29 40.84
C ASP A 128 25.57 -22.33 40.98
N ALA A 129 24.89 -21.20 40.96
CA ALA A 129 23.41 -21.16 40.97
C ALA A 129 22.80 -21.79 39.71
N PHE A 130 23.32 -21.46 38.52
CA PHE A 130 22.83 -22.06 37.27
C PHE A 130 23.15 -23.57 37.16
N VAL A 131 24.38 -23.97 37.47
CA VAL A 131 24.76 -25.40 37.50
C VAL A 131 23.87 -26.19 38.45
N SER A 132 23.62 -25.64 39.67
CA SER A 132 22.83 -26.34 40.70
C SER A 132 21.37 -26.56 40.25
N ILE A 133 20.75 -25.65 39.53
CA ILE A 133 19.34 -25.77 39.21
C ILE A 133 19.09 -26.31 37.79
N GLU A 134 19.97 -26.03 36.83
CA GLU A 134 19.82 -26.44 35.44
C GLU A 134 20.49 -27.75 35.12
N ASP A 135 21.69 -27.99 35.67
CA ASP A 135 22.50 -29.16 35.29
C ASP A 135 23.47 -29.59 36.41
N GLU A 136 22.93 -30.17 37.51
CA GLU A 136 23.69 -30.50 38.71
C GLU A 136 24.92 -31.41 38.49
N ARG A 137 24.95 -32.14 37.33
CA ARG A 137 26.07 -32.99 36.89
C ARG A 137 26.80 -32.45 35.69
N PHE A 138 26.76 -31.17 35.48
CA PHE A 138 27.36 -30.47 34.31
C PHE A 138 28.81 -30.92 34.08
N TYR A 139 29.63 -30.97 35.12
CA TYR A 139 31.04 -31.32 35.05
C TYR A 139 31.32 -32.85 34.91
N GLU A 140 30.28 -33.71 35.00
CA GLU A 140 30.42 -35.17 34.95
C GLU A 140 30.10 -35.77 33.58
N HIS A 141 29.36 -35.12 32.72
CA HIS A 141 28.93 -35.66 31.43
C HIS A 141 29.58 -34.95 30.25
N ASN A 142 29.54 -35.57 29.07
CA ASN A 142 30.07 -35.03 27.80
C ASN A 142 28.96 -34.53 26.92
N GLY A 143 28.30 -33.41 27.28
CA GLY A 143 27.30 -32.68 26.53
C GLY A 143 25.87 -33.20 26.67
N VAL A 144 25.68 -34.49 26.99
CA VAL A 144 24.36 -35.12 27.20
C VAL A 144 24.40 -35.94 28.51
N ASP A 145 23.58 -35.56 29.46
CA ASP A 145 23.32 -36.36 30.64
C ASP A 145 22.35 -37.49 30.34
N ILE A 146 22.91 -38.70 30.07
CA ILE A 146 22.12 -39.88 29.70
C ILE A 146 21.16 -40.30 30.83
N LYS A 147 21.59 -40.25 32.11
CA LYS A 147 20.75 -40.62 33.25
C LYS A 147 19.53 -39.70 33.35
N ARG A 148 19.73 -38.38 33.26
CA ARG A 148 18.67 -37.38 33.29
C ARG A 148 17.76 -37.50 32.08
N THR A 149 18.32 -37.71 30.89
CA THR A 149 17.56 -37.85 29.63
C THR A 149 16.64 -39.09 29.70
N LEU A 150 17.15 -40.24 30.14
CA LEU A 150 16.34 -41.46 30.28
C LEU A 150 15.24 -41.31 31.35
N HIS A 151 15.51 -40.61 32.45
CA HIS A 151 14.51 -40.28 33.46
C HIS A 151 13.41 -39.37 32.91
N ALA A 152 13.78 -38.37 32.14
CA ALA A 152 12.84 -37.46 31.48
C ALA A 152 11.93 -38.19 30.47
N ILE A 153 12.51 -39.04 29.64
CA ILE A 153 11.76 -39.88 28.69
C ILE A 153 10.80 -40.84 29.43
N PHE A 154 11.27 -41.51 30.46
CA PHE A 154 10.43 -42.41 31.28
C PHE A 154 9.26 -41.65 31.91
N LYS A 155 9.51 -40.48 32.52
CA LYS A 155 8.49 -39.63 33.12
C LYS A 155 7.48 -39.11 32.09
N TYR A 156 7.94 -38.75 30.91
CA TYR A 156 7.07 -38.34 29.81
C TYR A 156 6.12 -39.45 29.35
N ILE A 157 6.64 -40.69 29.22
CA ILE A 157 5.84 -41.87 28.86
C ILE A 157 4.82 -42.20 29.96
N VAL A 158 5.24 -42.23 31.22
CA VAL A 158 4.38 -42.58 32.36
C VAL A 158 3.27 -41.54 32.58
N THR A 159 3.53 -40.29 32.32
CA THR A 159 2.53 -39.19 32.45
C THR A 159 1.65 -39.00 31.21
N GLY A 160 1.78 -39.86 30.20
CA GLY A 160 1.02 -39.75 28.97
C GLY A 160 1.29 -38.45 28.21
N GLY A 161 2.53 -37.96 28.20
CA GLY A 161 2.93 -36.72 27.51
C GLY A 161 2.73 -35.42 28.29
N LYS A 162 2.28 -35.50 29.55
CA LYS A 162 1.97 -34.32 30.37
C LYS A 162 3.13 -33.80 31.25
N SER A 163 4.29 -34.48 31.23
CA SER A 163 5.43 -34.09 32.05
C SER A 163 6.28 -33.03 31.37
N ASN A 164 6.45 -31.88 32.03
CA ASN A 164 7.36 -30.79 31.63
C ASN A 164 8.74 -30.95 32.30
N PHE A 165 9.20 -32.18 32.58
CA PHE A 165 10.50 -32.41 33.20
C PHE A 165 11.64 -32.06 32.25
N GLY A 166 12.43 -31.03 32.57
CA GLY A 166 13.57 -30.54 31.79
C GLY A 166 14.74 -31.54 31.80
N GLY A 167 14.97 -32.22 30.67
CA GLY A 167 16.07 -33.17 30.48
C GLY A 167 17.28 -32.61 29.74
N SER A 168 17.32 -31.34 29.36
CA SER A 168 18.40 -30.72 28.60
C SER A 168 19.54 -30.29 29.53
N THR A 169 20.78 -30.47 29.08
CA THR A 169 22.00 -29.99 29.75
C THR A 169 22.28 -28.53 29.40
N ILE A 170 23.16 -27.85 30.16
CA ILE A 170 23.66 -26.53 29.84
C ILE A 170 24.31 -26.52 28.45
N THR A 171 25.09 -27.53 28.09
CA THR A 171 25.68 -27.65 26.74
C THR A 171 24.62 -27.71 25.64
N GLN A 172 23.54 -28.50 25.85
CA GLN A 172 22.42 -28.55 24.91
C GLN A 172 21.66 -27.24 24.80
N GLN A 173 21.49 -26.55 25.93
CA GLN A 173 20.86 -25.22 25.93
C GLN A 173 21.72 -24.19 25.18
N LEU A 174 23.04 -24.22 25.36
CA LEU A 174 23.95 -23.35 24.59
C LEU A 174 23.86 -23.63 23.10
N VAL A 175 23.89 -24.87 22.66
CA VAL A 175 23.70 -25.28 21.26
C VAL A 175 22.35 -24.74 20.73
N LYS A 176 21.27 -24.92 21.50
CA LYS A 176 19.94 -24.43 21.11
C LYS A 176 19.91 -22.89 20.99
N ILE A 177 20.52 -22.18 21.94
CA ILE A 177 20.57 -20.69 21.94
C ILE A 177 21.36 -20.19 20.73
N THR A 178 22.51 -20.81 20.42
CA THR A 178 23.40 -20.41 19.34
C THR A 178 22.86 -20.77 17.97
N MET A 179 22.24 -21.96 17.81
CA MET A 179 21.78 -22.49 16.51
C MET A 179 20.30 -22.18 16.20
N LYS A 180 19.55 -21.56 17.14
CA LYS A 180 18.12 -21.16 17.01
C LYS A 180 17.19 -22.16 16.31
N ASP A 181 17.38 -23.44 16.59
CA ASP A 181 16.64 -24.57 15.98
C ASP A 181 15.25 -24.68 16.64
N ASP A 182 14.22 -24.06 16.05
CA ASP A 182 12.90 -23.82 16.69
C ASP A 182 11.78 -24.78 16.29
N GLU A 183 12.08 -25.90 15.63
CA GLU A 183 11.07 -26.92 15.30
C GLU A 183 10.41 -27.47 16.57
N ARG A 184 9.12 -27.17 16.80
CA ARG A 184 8.43 -27.42 18.08
C ARG A 184 7.51 -28.64 18.11
N SER A 185 7.18 -29.26 16.95
CA SER A 185 6.15 -30.33 16.91
C SER A 185 6.49 -31.48 15.98
N GLY A 186 5.89 -32.63 16.25
CA GLY A 186 5.94 -33.81 15.41
C GLY A 186 7.31 -34.47 15.29
N PHE A 187 7.57 -35.11 14.15
CA PHE A 187 8.81 -35.81 13.86
C PHE A 187 10.02 -34.87 13.76
N ALA A 188 9.80 -33.64 13.27
CA ALA A 188 10.82 -32.60 13.19
C ALA A 188 11.40 -32.24 14.56
N ALA A 189 10.58 -32.17 15.62
CA ALA A 189 11.05 -31.94 16.98
C ALA A 189 11.97 -33.05 17.50
N VAL A 190 11.73 -34.31 17.10
CA VAL A 190 12.61 -35.43 17.43
C VAL A 190 13.94 -35.31 16.68
N GLN A 191 13.91 -35.00 15.38
CA GLN A 191 15.12 -34.77 14.59
C GLN A 191 15.95 -33.64 15.16
N ARG A 192 15.31 -32.52 15.51
CA ARG A 192 15.97 -31.40 16.18
C ARG A 192 16.68 -31.84 17.47
N LYS A 193 16.00 -32.63 18.30
CA LYS A 193 16.59 -33.08 19.55
C LYS A 193 17.81 -34.00 19.32
N VAL A 194 17.78 -34.82 18.30
CA VAL A 194 18.94 -35.66 17.94
C VAL A 194 20.11 -34.83 17.41
N ARG A 195 19.82 -33.78 16.57
CA ARG A 195 20.84 -32.82 16.15
C ARG A 195 21.46 -32.07 17.34
N GLU A 196 20.64 -31.62 18.26
CA GLU A 196 21.08 -30.96 19.51
C GLU A 196 22.01 -31.83 20.33
N TRP A 197 21.70 -33.12 20.53
CA TRP A 197 22.56 -34.06 21.22
C TRP A 197 23.91 -34.29 20.52
N SER A 198 23.89 -34.46 19.18
CA SER A 198 25.11 -34.61 18.39
C SER A 198 26.00 -33.37 18.49
N ARG A 199 25.41 -32.19 18.30
CA ARG A 199 26.10 -30.87 18.38
C ARG A 199 26.65 -30.62 19.78
N ALA A 200 25.87 -30.91 20.84
CA ALA A 200 26.34 -30.75 22.23
C ALA A 200 27.57 -31.61 22.52
N ARG A 201 27.55 -32.88 22.05
CA ARG A 201 28.71 -33.76 22.19
C ARG A 201 29.95 -33.29 21.40
N ASN A 202 29.75 -32.73 20.20
CA ASN A 202 30.83 -32.18 19.42
C ASN A 202 31.41 -30.92 20.08
N LEU A 203 30.55 -30.05 20.66
CA LEU A 203 30.97 -28.86 21.38
C LEU A 203 31.89 -29.22 22.60
N GLU A 204 31.57 -30.25 23.35
CA GLU A 204 32.39 -30.74 24.48
C GLU A 204 33.77 -31.32 24.07
N LYS A 205 33.95 -31.69 22.80
CA LYS A 205 35.27 -32.02 22.25
C LYS A 205 36.11 -30.79 21.89
N MET A 206 35.47 -29.66 21.69
CA MET A 206 36.08 -28.42 21.21
C MET A 206 36.36 -27.41 22.31
N LEU A 207 35.51 -27.39 23.34
CA LEU A 207 35.54 -26.44 24.45
C LEU A 207 35.62 -27.12 25.79
N THR A 208 36.26 -26.48 26.74
CA THR A 208 36.24 -26.88 28.18
C THR A 208 34.86 -26.59 28.77
N LYS A 209 34.59 -27.23 29.93
CA LYS A 209 33.35 -27.00 30.68
C LYS A 209 33.18 -25.52 31.08
N ASP A 210 34.24 -24.89 31.47
CA ASP A 210 34.24 -23.50 31.89
C ASP A 210 33.97 -22.56 30.74
N GLU A 211 34.56 -22.81 29.55
CA GLU A 211 34.24 -22.04 28.33
C GLU A 211 32.77 -22.22 27.90
N ILE A 212 32.21 -23.43 28.02
CA ILE A 212 30.80 -23.70 27.73
C ILE A 212 29.90 -22.92 28.70
N LEU A 213 30.18 -23.01 29.99
CA LEU A 213 29.39 -22.31 31.02
C LEU A 213 29.46 -20.81 30.89
N GLN A 214 30.66 -20.26 30.69
CA GLN A 214 30.87 -18.83 30.45
C GLN A 214 30.05 -18.33 29.27
N ARG A 215 30.11 -19.01 28.12
CA ARG A 215 29.34 -18.65 26.92
C ARG A 215 27.83 -18.76 27.15
N TYR A 216 27.40 -19.79 27.86
CA TYR A 216 25.99 -19.97 28.21
C TYR A 216 25.47 -18.82 29.06
N LEU A 217 26.18 -18.44 30.14
CA LEU A 217 25.78 -17.39 31.06
C LEU A 217 25.80 -16.00 30.41
N ASN A 218 26.67 -15.77 29.46
CA ASN A 218 26.69 -14.50 28.68
C ASN A 218 25.57 -14.41 27.63
N ARG A 219 24.93 -15.51 27.21
CA ARG A 219 23.96 -15.55 26.09
C ARG A 219 22.53 -15.87 26.49
N ILE A 220 22.32 -16.40 27.70
CA ILE A 220 21.00 -16.90 28.06
C ILE A 220 19.96 -15.81 28.15
N TYR A 221 18.73 -16.08 27.63
CA TYR A 221 17.60 -15.18 27.70
C TYR A 221 16.98 -15.19 29.11
N LEU A 222 16.90 -14.02 29.75
CA LEU A 222 16.45 -13.86 31.13
C LEU A 222 15.29 -12.86 31.28
N GLY A 223 14.64 -12.49 30.19
CA GLY A 223 13.44 -11.65 30.20
C GLY A 223 13.40 -10.65 29.09
N SER A 224 12.37 -9.82 29.10
CA SER A 224 12.25 -8.67 28.20
C SER A 224 11.75 -7.44 28.95
N ALA A 225 12.20 -6.26 28.52
CA ALA A 225 11.79 -4.98 29.06
C ALA A 225 11.65 -3.97 27.90
N SER A 226 10.52 -3.30 27.81
CA SER A 226 10.26 -2.26 26.77
C SER A 226 10.56 -2.70 25.33
N GLY A 227 10.30 -4.00 25.02
CA GLY A 227 10.58 -4.56 23.70
C GLY A 227 12.00 -5.10 23.50
N LEU A 228 12.91 -4.91 24.46
CA LEU A 228 14.30 -5.39 24.42
C LEU A 228 14.44 -6.72 25.17
N GLU A 229 15.22 -7.66 24.63
CA GLU A 229 15.56 -8.91 25.29
C GLU A 229 16.68 -8.70 26.30
N ILE A 230 16.49 -9.21 27.53
CA ILE A 230 17.52 -9.26 28.57
C ILE A 230 18.29 -10.57 28.38
N ARG A 231 19.46 -10.47 27.74
CA ARG A 231 20.35 -11.60 27.52
C ARG A 231 21.61 -11.48 28.35
N GLY A 232 22.08 -12.62 28.90
CA GLY A 232 23.25 -12.69 29.74
C GLY A 232 23.02 -12.23 31.17
N VAL A 233 23.85 -12.79 32.07
CA VAL A 233 23.68 -12.60 33.52
C VAL A 233 24.03 -11.18 34.00
N GLU A 234 24.95 -10.47 33.34
CA GLU A 234 25.26 -9.07 33.69
C GLU A 234 24.06 -8.15 33.39
N SER A 235 23.44 -8.30 32.21
CA SER A 235 22.24 -7.52 31.85
C SER A 235 21.08 -7.81 32.81
N ALA A 236 20.90 -9.07 33.21
CA ALA A 236 19.88 -9.44 34.20
C ALA A 236 20.18 -8.85 35.59
N ALA A 237 21.43 -8.90 36.05
CA ALA A 237 21.86 -8.28 37.31
C ALA A 237 21.59 -6.75 37.31
N ASN A 238 21.97 -6.10 36.25
CA ASN A 238 21.68 -4.65 36.07
C ASN A 238 20.16 -4.39 36.04
N TYR A 239 19.39 -5.13 35.26
CA TYR A 239 17.95 -4.89 35.10
C TYR A 239 17.16 -5.13 36.39
N TYR A 240 17.42 -6.23 37.09
CA TYR A 240 16.62 -6.60 38.26
C TYR A 240 17.09 -5.95 39.56
N PHE A 241 18.41 -5.61 39.67
CA PHE A 241 19.01 -5.17 40.92
C PHE A 241 19.84 -3.91 40.83
N SER A 242 20.01 -3.31 39.63
CA SER A 242 20.95 -2.17 39.40
C SER A 242 22.37 -2.47 39.92
N LYS A 243 22.83 -3.73 39.80
CA LYS A 243 24.11 -4.23 40.26
C LYS A 243 24.87 -4.92 39.13
N SER A 244 26.22 -4.99 39.26
CA SER A 244 27.02 -5.92 38.46
C SER A 244 26.79 -7.37 38.93
N ALA A 245 26.92 -8.33 38.03
CA ALA A 245 26.79 -9.77 38.35
C ALA A 245 27.64 -10.25 39.51
N LYS A 246 28.89 -9.73 39.65
CA LYS A 246 29.82 -10.06 40.72
C LYS A 246 29.39 -9.56 42.12
N ASP A 247 28.54 -8.52 42.19
CA ASP A 247 28.10 -7.87 43.41
C ASP A 247 26.74 -8.40 43.92
N LEU A 248 26.20 -9.43 43.26
CA LEU A 248 24.97 -10.06 43.67
C LEU A 248 25.15 -10.94 44.92
N SER A 249 24.18 -10.87 45.83
CA SER A 249 24.08 -11.84 46.94
C SER A 249 23.72 -13.22 46.38
N VAL A 250 23.93 -14.27 47.23
CA VAL A 250 23.51 -15.63 46.91
C VAL A 250 22.02 -15.69 46.61
N ALA A 251 21.19 -14.93 47.32
CA ALA A 251 19.75 -14.84 47.13
C ALA A 251 19.37 -14.17 45.78
N GLU A 252 20.04 -13.13 45.39
CA GLU A 252 19.84 -12.42 44.12
C GLU A 252 20.32 -13.28 42.95
N ALA A 253 21.48 -13.96 43.07
CA ALA A 253 21.99 -14.90 42.07
C ALA A 253 21.03 -16.10 41.91
N ALA A 254 20.44 -16.60 42.97
CA ALA A 254 19.45 -17.67 42.97
C ALA A 254 18.14 -17.23 42.29
N PHE A 255 17.74 -15.94 42.42
CA PHE A 255 16.62 -15.42 41.68
C PHE A 255 16.89 -15.42 40.16
N ILE A 256 18.04 -14.89 39.71
CA ILE A 256 18.40 -14.83 38.29
C ILE A 256 18.47 -16.25 37.69
N ALA A 257 19.11 -17.19 38.34
CA ALA A 257 19.14 -18.59 37.90
C ALA A 257 17.73 -19.22 37.90
N GLY A 258 16.91 -18.84 38.87
CA GLY A 258 15.55 -19.37 39.03
C GLY A 258 14.58 -18.93 37.93
N ILE A 259 14.70 -17.70 37.43
CA ILE A 259 13.80 -17.16 36.38
C ILE A 259 14.03 -17.77 34.99
N ASN A 260 15.18 -18.37 34.72
CA ASN A 260 15.50 -19.05 33.47
C ASN A 260 14.42 -20.04 32.98
N HIS A 261 13.72 -20.66 33.89
CA HIS A 261 12.64 -21.60 33.59
C HIS A 261 11.47 -20.93 32.79
N SER A 262 11.18 -19.68 33.04
CA SER A 262 10.10 -18.92 32.38
C SER A 262 10.28 -17.42 32.63
N PRO A 263 11.26 -16.77 31.97
CA PRO A 263 11.72 -15.43 32.33
C PRO A 263 10.59 -14.38 32.40
N ASN A 264 9.75 -14.31 31.38
CA ASN A 264 8.67 -13.33 31.33
C ASN A 264 7.59 -13.53 32.41
N ASN A 265 7.39 -14.75 32.90
CA ASN A 265 6.44 -15.04 33.98
C ASN A 265 7.00 -14.74 35.40
N TYR A 266 8.28 -14.46 35.52
CA TYR A 266 8.97 -14.08 36.74
C TYR A 266 9.50 -12.65 36.72
N ASN A 267 9.22 -11.88 35.66
CA ASN A 267 9.63 -10.48 35.59
C ASN A 267 8.79 -9.64 36.55
N VAL A 268 9.41 -9.16 37.60
CA VAL A 268 8.77 -8.44 38.72
C VAL A 268 8.30 -7.02 38.33
N PHE A 269 8.85 -6.46 37.27
CA PHE A 269 8.51 -5.10 36.79
C PHE A 269 7.41 -5.08 35.73
N THR A 270 7.16 -6.20 35.02
CA THR A 270 6.15 -6.28 33.96
C THR A 270 4.95 -7.17 34.33
N ALA A 271 4.98 -7.81 35.50
CA ALA A 271 3.92 -8.67 35.95
C ALA A 271 2.64 -7.88 36.25
N SER A 272 1.51 -8.31 35.64
CA SER A 272 0.17 -7.71 35.85
C SER A 272 -0.46 -8.12 37.20
N THR A 273 0.13 -9.07 37.92
CA THR A 273 -0.37 -9.59 39.21
C THR A 273 0.81 -9.78 40.19
N ASP A 274 0.53 -9.84 41.50
CA ASP A 274 1.55 -10.12 42.52
C ASP A 274 2.15 -11.54 42.32
N ILE A 275 3.44 -11.57 41.98
CA ILE A 275 4.22 -12.80 41.80
C ILE A 275 5.21 -13.08 42.92
N SER A 276 5.21 -12.29 44.01
CA SER A 276 6.19 -12.38 45.11
C SER A 276 6.29 -13.77 45.70
N SER A 277 5.16 -14.43 45.93
CA SER A 277 5.11 -15.82 46.44
C SER A 277 5.77 -16.84 45.52
N LYS A 278 5.56 -16.65 44.19
CA LYS A 278 6.10 -17.51 43.13
C LYS A 278 7.63 -17.31 43.01
N VAL A 279 8.08 -16.07 43.03
CA VAL A 279 9.48 -15.66 43.01
C VAL A 279 10.19 -16.26 44.23
N ARG A 280 9.68 -16.02 45.46
CA ARG A 280 10.24 -16.54 46.71
C ARG A 280 10.41 -18.05 46.66
N LYS A 281 9.35 -18.80 46.31
CA LYS A 281 9.39 -20.26 46.26
C LYS A 281 10.48 -20.76 45.28
N ARG A 282 10.63 -20.12 44.12
CA ARG A 282 11.60 -20.53 43.11
C ARG A 282 13.04 -20.24 43.58
N SER A 283 13.30 -19.05 44.12
CA SER A 283 14.62 -18.66 44.65
C SER A 283 15.07 -19.58 45.81
N LEU A 284 14.17 -19.88 46.77
CA LEU A 284 14.43 -20.87 47.83
C LEU A 284 14.79 -22.26 47.30
N THR A 285 14.16 -22.70 46.18
CA THR A 285 14.50 -23.97 45.54
C THR A 285 15.94 -23.98 45.00
N VAL A 286 16.38 -22.85 44.41
CA VAL A 286 17.76 -22.72 43.89
C VAL A 286 18.76 -22.74 45.05
N VAL A 287 18.54 -21.90 46.08
CA VAL A 287 19.40 -21.84 47.26
C VAL A 287 19.54 -23.21 47.95
N SER A 288 18.40 -23.93 48.11
CA SER A 288 18.44 -25.31 48.67
C SER A 288 19.29 -26.25 47.84
N LYS A 289 19.20 -26.15 46.49
CA LYS A 289 20.03 -26.94 45.59
C LYS A 289 21.52 -26.60 45.67
N MET A 290 21.83 -25.30 45.74
CA MET A 290 23.23 -24.86 45.94
C MET A 290 23.82 -25.43 47.22
N TYR A 291 23.07 -25.42 48.33
CA TYR A 291 23.50 -26.00 49.62
C TYR A 291 23.60 -27.52 49.57
N GLU A 292 22.60 -28.23 49.05
CA GLU A 292 22.60 -29.69 48.85
C GLU A 292 23.84 -30.18 48.07
N LEU A 293 24.30 -29.40 47.09
CA LEU A 293 25.45 -29.68 46.25
C LEU A 293 26.80 -29.16 46.82
N GLY A 294 26.76 -28.57 48.00
CA GLY A 294 27.97 -28.00 48.66
C GLY A 294 28.60 -26.82 47.95
N LYS A 295 27.79 -26.07 47.21
CA LYS A 295 28.22 -24.86 46.48
C LYS A 295 28.24 -23.59 47.34
N ILE A 296 27.55 -23.61 48.46
CA ILE A 296 27.49 -22.57 49.47
C ILE A 296 27.59 -23.16 50.87
N SER A 297 28.13 -22.39 51.79
CA SER A 297 28.22 -22.73 53.19
C SER A 297 26.84 -22.73 53.88
N LYS A 298 26.79 -23.24 55.14
CA LYS A 298 25.57 -23.19 55.93
C LYS A 298 25.18 -21.77 56.29
N GLU A 299 26.13 -20.92 56.59
CA GLU A 299 25.98 -19.50 56.93
C GLU A 299 25.40 -18.73 55.69
N GLU A 300 25.93 -18.96 54.50
CA GLU A 300 25.44 -18.37 53.26
C GLU A 300 24.02 -18.84 52.92
N TYR A 301 23.74 -20.15 53.16
CA TYR A 301 22.40 -20.72 52.98
C TYR A 301 21.38 -20.05 53.90
N ASP A 302 21.70 -19.91 55.22
CA ASP A 302 20.76 -19.32 56.18
C ASP A 302 20.55 -17.81 55.84
N ALA A 303 21.61 -17.08 55.55
CA ALA A 303 21.55 -15.68 55.16
C ALA A 303 20.70 -15.46 53.88
N ALA A 304 20.89 -16.31 52.85
CA ALA A 304 20.12 -16.23 51.63
C ALA A 304 18.61 -16.56 51.82
N ASN A 305 18.33 -17.56 52.71
CA ASN A 305 16.93 -17.87 53.07
C ASN A 305 16.27 -16.70 53.79
N ASP A 306 16.97 -16.09 54.73
CA ASP A 306 16.47 -14.90 55.47
C ASP A 306 16.21 -13.75 54.50
N GLU A 307 17.15 -13.45 53.60
CA GLU A 307 17.00 -12.39 52.59
C GLU A 307 15.78 -12.65 51.70
N ILE A 308 15.62 -13.87 51.17
CA ILE A 308 14.46 -14.25 50.29
C ILE A 308 13.13 -14.15 51.06
N ASN A 309 13.09 -14.63 52.34
CA ASN A 309 11.87 -14.60 53.14
C ASN A 309 11.48 -13.18 53.58
N ASN A 310 12.42 -12.30 53.81
CA ASN A 310 12.19 -10.86 54.05
C ASN A 310 11.83 -10.08 52.80
N GLY A 311 11.96 -10.66 51.60
CA GLY A 311 11.72 -10.07 50.30
C GLY A 311 12.93 -9.47 49.64
N LEU A 312 13.28 -9.94 48.46
CA LEU A 312 14.39 -9.41 47.66
C LEU A 312 14.14 -7.94 47.32
N LYS A 313 15.19 -7.14 47.39
CA LYS A 313 15.13 -5.70 47.09
C LYS A 313 15.38 -5.47 45.59
N PHE A 314 14.32 -5.56 44.78
CA PHE A 314 14.43 -5.25 43.38
C PHE A 314 14.63 -3.74 43.15
N ALA A 315 15.58 -3.39 42.29
CA ALA A 315 15.85 -2.05 41.83
C ALA A 315 15.97 -2.09 40.32
N GLN A 316 14.98 -1.52 39.64
CA GLN A 316 14.98 -1.54 38.17
C GLN A 316 16.12 -0.64 37.66
N GLY A 317 17.16 -1.31 37.16
CA GLY A 317 18.22 -0.65 36.44
C GLY A 317 17.85 -0.46 34.98
N ASN A 318 18.59 0.33 34.29
CA ASN A 318 18.54 0.36 32.85
C ASN A 318 18.99 -1.01 32.33
N VAL A 319 18.16 -1.68 31.53
CA VAL A 319 18.75 -2.55 30.51
C VAL A 319 19.71 -1.60 29.83
N SER A 320 21.03 -1.84 29.97
CA SER A 320 21.99 -0.95 29.30
C SER A 320 21.55 -0.95 27.83
N ASN A 321 20.77 0.07 27.49
CA ASN A 321 20.70 0.57 26.16
C ASN A 321 22.12 1.12 25.90
N GLY A 322 23.07 0.23 25.67
CA GLY A 322 24.02 0.54 24.66
C GLY A 322 23.10 0.96 23.52
N LYS A 323 22.93 2.26 23.24
CA LYS A 323 22.36 2.70 21.97
C LYS A 323 22.95 1.73 20.96
N SER A 324 22.12 0.95 20.30
CA SER A 324 22.63 0.11 19.21
C SER A 324 23.46 1.08 18.38
N GLU A 325 24.76 0.88 18.30
CA GLU A 325 25.59 1.74 17.44
C GLU A 325 25.20 1.59 15.98
N LEU A 326 24.33 0.59 15.71
CA LEU A 326 23.72 0.38 14.40
C LEU A 326 22.74 1.49 14.06
N SER A 327 22.89 2.07 12.88
CA SER A 327 21.86 2.91 12.27
C SER A 327 20.70 2.07 11.72
N TYR A 328 19.56 2.68 11.43
CA TYR A 328 18.46 2.02 10.70
C TYR A 328 18.94 1.48 9.34
N HIS A 329 19.78 2.24 8.63
CA HIS A 329 20.36 1.82 7.36
C HIS A 329 21.21 0.54 7.50
N ALA A 330 22.10 0.48 8.49
CA ALA A 330 22.92 -0.71 8.73
C ALA A 330 22.06 -1.95 9.07
N THR A 331 21.01 -1.75 9.86
CA THR A 331 20.04 -2.81 10.19
C THR A 331 19.27 -3.27 8.94
N ALA A 332 18.84 -2.33 8.08
CA ALA A 332 18.18 -2.66 6.82
C ALA A 332 19.12 -3.44 5.88
N ALA A 333 20.38 -3.05 5.79
CA ALA A 333 21.40 -3.77 5.02
C ALA A 333 21.58 -5.22 5.53
N ILE A 334 21.74 -5.42 6.85
CA ILE A 334 21.83 -6.75 7.47
C ILE A 334 20.58 -7.59 7.14
N ASN A 335 19.40 -6.99 7.23
CA ASN A 335 18.14 -7.70 6.97
C ASN A 335 17.99 -8.08 5.50
N GLN A 336 18.35 -7.18 4.56
CA GLN A 336 18.36 -7.47 3.13
C GLN A 336 19.30 -8.64 2.81
N ILE A 337 20.56 -8.57 3.24
CA ILE A 337 21.55 -9.62 3.00
C ILE A 337 21.12 -10.95 3.62
N ALA A 338 20.57 -10.93 4.85
CA ALA A 338 20.11 -12.13 5.51
C ALA A 338 18.93 -12.81 4.78
N ASN A 339 18.01 -12.03 4.20
CA ASN A 339 16.94 -12.56 3.34
C ASN A 339 17.51 -13.21 2.07
N GLU A 340 18.41 -12.54 1.37
CA GLU A 340 19.02 -13.05 0.15
C GLU A 340 19.86 -14.33 0.40
N ILE A 341 20.61 -14.39 1.51
CA ILE A 341 21.32 -15.62 1.92
C ILE A 341 20.33 -16.73 2.28
N SER A 342 19.25 -16.40 2.99
CA SER A 342 18.19 -17.35 3.38
C SER A 342 17.56 -18.00 2.15
N GLU A 343 17.25 -17.22 1.13
CA GLU A 343 16.68 -17.69 -0.14
C GLU A 343 17.71 -18.48 -0.97
N ARG A 344 18.93 -17.98 -1.11
CA ARG A 344 20.00 -18.61 -1.89
C ARG A 344 20.40 -19.99 -1.35
N ASP A 345 20.53 -20.10 -0.01
CA ASP A 345 21.09 -21.28 0.66
C ASP A 345 20.01 -22.20 1.25
N ASP A 346 18.70 -21.87 1.07
CA ASP A 346 17.54 -22.59 1.63
C ASP A 346 17.68 -22.82 3.15
N ILE A 347 18.10 -21.77 3.87
CA ILE A 347 18.23 -21.77 5.33
C ILE A 347 17.25 -20.76 5.95
N LYS A 348 17.02 -20.84 7.25
CA LYS A 348 16.13 -19.86 7.90
C LYS A 348 16.76 -18.47 7.93
N TYR A 349 15.93 -17.43 7.77
CA TYR A 349 16.36 -16.05 7.92
C TYR A 349 17.17 -15.79 9.21
N SER A 350 16.71 -16.35 10.35
CA SER A 350 17.42 -16.19 11.62
C SER A 350 18.82 -16.84 11.63
N GLU A 351 18.99 -17.94 10.91
CA GLU A 351 20.28 -18.61 10.75
C GLU A 351 21.21 -17.82 9.83
N ALA A 352 20.69 -17.31 8.69
CA ALA A 352 21.41 -16.45 7.77
C ALA A 352 21.89 -15.16 8.45
N ARG A 353 20.99 -14.51 9.21
CA ARG A 353 21.31 -13.29 9.96
C ARG A 353 22.38 -13.51 11.03
N GLU A 354 22.29 -14.60 11.77
CA GLU A 354 23.28 -14.93 12.80
C GLU A 354 24.64 -15.27 12.19
N MET A 355 24.66 -16.02 11.08
CA MET A 355 25.87 -16.29 10.31
C MET A 355 26.50 -14.98 9.83
N LEU A 356 25.71 -14.07 9.27
CA LEU A 356 26.17 -12.78 8.78
C LEU A 356 26.85 -11.95 9.88
N ILE A 357 26.26 -11.91 11.07
CA ILE A 357 26.76 -11.08 12.20
C ILE A 357 28.00 -11.70 12.86
N ASN A 358 28.05 -13.04 12.97
CA ASN A 358 29.00 -13.72 13.86
C ASN A 358 30.18 -14.41 13.11
N SER A 359 30.27 -14.29 11.77
CA SER A 359 31.33 -14.99 11.02
C SER A 359 32.54 -14.11 10.67
N GLY A 360 32.62 -12.90 11.20
CA GLY A 360 33.74 -11.99 10.92
C GLY A 360 33.71 -11.47 9.48
N TYR A 361 32.54 -11.32 8.89
CA TYR A 361 32.37 -10.79 7.55
C TYR A 361 32.56 -9.26 7.50
N ASN A 362 32.96 -8.75 6.34
CA ASN A 362 32.98 -7.34 6.04
C ASN A 362 31.76 -7.02 5.18
N ILE A 363 30.88 -6.17 5.68
CA ILE A 363 29.63 -5.75 5.05
C ILE A 363 29.83 -4.36 4.48
N TYR A 364 29.83 -4.19 3.17
CA TYR A 364 29.95 -2.91 2.50
C TYR A 364 28.56 -2.39 2.17
N THR A 365 28.13 -1.34 2.88
CA THR A 365 26.81 -0.71 2.71
C THR A 365 26.85 0.37 1.64
N THR A 366 25.69 0.89 1.27
CA THR A 366 25.52 2.02 0.35
C THR A 366 25.39 3.35 1.07
N VAL A 367 25.49 3.38 2.41
CA VAL A 367 25.27 4.58 3.19
C VAL A 367 26.34 5.64 2.89
N ASP A 368 25.86 6.88 2.65
CA ASP A 368 26.70 8.07 2.71
C ASP A 368 26.63 8.65 4.12
N GLN A 369 27.74 8.54 4.87
CA GLN A 369 27.77 8.96 6.25
C GLN A 369 27.45 10.45 6.44
N SER A 370 27.76 11.30 5.46
CA SER A 370 27.40 12.72 5.48
C SER A 370 25.91 12.94 5.34
N VAL A 371 25.24 12.15 4.46
CA VAL A 371 23.78 12.19 4.30
C VAL A 371 23.11 11.66 5.56
N GLN A 372 23.52 10.47 6.02
CA GLN A 372 22.94 9.79 7.17
C GLN A 372 22.99 10.65 8.44
N SER A 373 24.16 11.17 8.81
CA SER A 373 24.33 11.95 10.02
C SER A 373 23.57 13.29 10.00
N LYS A 374 23.42 13.93 8.81
CA LYS A 374 22.59 15.13 8.65
C LYS A 374 21.10 14.82 8.84
N MET A 375 20.63 13.66 8.36
CA MET A 375 19.25 13.20 8.57
C MET A 375 18.98 12.90 10.04
N GLU A 376 19.87 12.14 10.69
CA GLU A 376 19.79 11.81 12.12
C GLU A 376 19.74 13.07 12.99
N THR A 377 20.65 14.02 12.77
CA THR A 377 20.68 15.31 13.49
C THR A 377 19.35 16.08 13.40
N VAL A 378 18.70 16.05 12.23
CA VAL A 378 17.39 16.69 12.06
C VAL A 378 16.31 15.89 12.75
N MET A 379 16.22 14.57 12.54
CA MET A 379 15.11 13.74 13.00
C MET A 379 15.18 13.40 14.50
N GLU A 380 16.33 13.51 15.14
CA GLU A 380 16.49 13.42 16.60
C GLU A 380 15.87 14.61 17.33
N ASN A 381 15.65 15.75 16.64
CA ASN A 381 15.15 16.95 17.29
C ASN A 381 13.71 16.79 17.76
N PRO A 382 13.42 16.95 19.08
CA PRO A 382 12.09 16.74 19.65
C PRO A 382 10.99 17.63 19.07
N LYS A 383 11.34 18.74 18.39
CA LYS A 383 10.36 19.64 17.76
C LYS A 383 9.47 18.94 16.71
N TYR A 384 9.95 17.81 16.14
CA TYR A 384 9.19 17.04 15.15
C TYR A 384 8.25 16.01 15.78
N ILE A 385 8.35 15.73 17.08
CA ILE A 385 7.47 14.81 17.79
C ILE A 385 6.19 15.56 18.14
N LEU A 386 5.25 15.61 17.20
CA LEU A 386 3.98 16.29 17.42
C LEU A 386 3.03 15.38 18.20
N THR A 387 2.14 15.98 18.99
CA THR A 387 1.04 15.26 19.62
C THR A 387 -0.15 15.24 18.65
N GLY A 388 -0.54 14.06 18.23
CA GLY A 388 -1.72 13.84 17.40
C GLY A 388 -3.01 13.89 18.21
N THR A 389 -4.13 14.19 17.56
CA THR A 389 -5.46 14.16 18.18
C THR A 389 -6.18 12.87 17.82
N ASN A 390 -6.90 12.27 18.77
CA ASN A 390 -7.81 11.16 18.50
C ASN A 390 -9.24 11.58 18.84
N PRO A 391 -10.13 11.75 17.86
CA PRO A 391 -11.50 12.20 18.10
C PRO A 391 -12.33 11.20 18.92
N LYS A 392 -11.93 9.91 18.94
CA LYS A 392 -12.61 8.85 19.69
C LYS A 392 -12.08 8.66 21.12
N LYS A 393 -10.83 9.07 21.38
CA LYS A 393 -10.15 8.88 22.68
C LYS A 393 -9.30 10.11 23.01
N LYS A 394 -9.94 11.15 23.56
CA LYS A 394 -9.30 12.46 23.86
C LYS A 394 -8.23 12.42 24.97
N SER A 395 -8.10 11.33 25.70
CA SER A 395 -7.21 11.19 26.86
C SER A 395 -5.88 10.48 26.59
N GLU A 396 -5.64 10.02 25.36
CA GLU A 396 -4.38 9.34 25.00
C GLU A 396 -3.51 10.27 24.15
N ASP A 397 -2.28 10.51 24.61
CA ASP A 397 -1.26 11.22 23.84
C ASP A 397 -0.75 10.32 22.70
N HIS A 398 -1.04 10.73 21.45
CA HIS A 398 -0.58 10.04 20.27
C HIS A 398 0.67 10.76 19.73
N LYS A 399 1.85 10.34 20.19
CA LYS A 399 3.11 10.88 19.69
C LYS A 399 3.30 10.54 18.23
N GLY A 400 3.65 11.55 17.44
CA GLY A 400 4.02 11.39 16.03
C GLY A 400 5.34 10.66 15.87
N GLN A 401 5.43 9.88 14.82
CA GLN A 401 6.62 9.21 14.33
C GLN A 401 6.84 9.56 12.86
N SER A 402 8.07 9.39 12.38
CA SER A 402 8.40 9.62 10.98
C SER A 402 9.51 8.69 10.53
N ALA A 403 9.57 8.46 9.23
CA ALA A 403 10.70 7.83 8.59
C ALA A 403 11.02 8.55 7.28
N MET A 404 12.30 8.59 6.94
CA MET A 404 12.77 9.16 5.68
C MET A 404 13.85 8.28 5.06
N VAL A 405 13.74 8.08 3.75
CA VAL A 405 14.69 7.33 2.93
C VAL A 405 15.18 8.24 1.81
N VAL A 406 16.48 8.25 1.56
CA VAL A 406 17.15 9.01 0.50
C VAL A 406 17.88 8.05 -0.42
N ILE A 407 17.62 8.17 -1.73
CA ILE A 407 18.20 7.33 -2.78
C ILE A 407 18.99 8.22 -3.76
N GLU A 408 20.14 7.74 -4.19
CA GLU A 408 20.88 8.28 -5.34
C GLU A 408 20.29 7.71 -6.63
N PRO A 409 19.67 8.53 -7.50
CA PRO A 409 18.92 8.02 -8.65
C PRO A 409 19.74 7.21 -9.66
N SER A 410 21.01 7.58 -9.85
CA SER A 410 21.89 6.98 -10.84
C SER A 410 22.35 5.56 -10.50
N THR A 411 22.36 5.20 -9.21
CA THR A 411 22.85 3.93 -8.68
C THR A 411 21.78 3.06 -8.06
N GLY A 412 20.64 3.65 -7.64
CA GLY A 412 19.64 2.98 -6.81
C GLY A 412 20.09 2.76 -5.36
N TYR A 413 21.24 3.30 -4.96
CA TYR A 413 21.76 3.16 -3.61
C TYR A 413 20.92 3.95 -2.61
N VAL A 414 20.49 3.27 -1.55
CA VAL A 414 19.94 3.95 -0.38
C VAL A 414 21.11 4.58 0.37
N VAL A 415 21.29 5.88 0.22
CA VAL A 415 22.42 6.63 0.79
C VAL A 415 22.14 7.15 2.19
N GLY A 416 20.88 7.10 2.64
CA GLY A 416 20.48 7.46 4.00
C GLY A 416 19.09 6.92 4.35
N GLU A 417 18.93 6.47 5.59
CA GLU A 417 17.66 6.01 6.15
C GLU A 417 17.56 6.30 7.64
N VAL A 418 16.45 6.90 8.04
CA VAL A 418 16.08 7.07 9.45
C VAL A 418 14.65 6.58 9.64
N GLY A 419 14.47 5.55 10.46
CA GLY A 419 13.18 4.85 10.66
C GLY A 419 12.38 5.30 11.88
N GLY A 420 12.76 6.42 12.55
CA GLY A 420 12.08 6.93 13.72
C GLY A 420 12.41 8.39 14.05
N LEU A 421 11.69 9.00 15.00
CA LEU A 421 11.94 10.36 15.52
C LEU A 421 12.45 10.33 16.97
N GLY A 422 13.26 11.31 17.33
CA GLY A 422 13.77 11.53 18.68
C GLY A 422 15.05 10.75 18.96
N THR A 423 15.54 10.86 20.21
CA THR A 423 16.79 10.25 20.66
C THR A 423 16.63 8.82 21.19
N ASP A 424 15.38 8.41 21.47
CA ASP A 424 15.06 7.06 21.99
C ASP A 424 14.73 6.08 20.86
N GLN A 425 15.43 6.23 19.72
CA GLN A 425 15.24 5.36 18.55
C GLN A 425 15.82 3.98 18.82
N ASP A 426 15.11 2.96 18.32
CA ASP A 426 15.56 1.57 18.35
C ASP A 426 15.71 1.04 16.90
N PRO A 427 16.92 1.12 16.32
CA PRO A 427 17.20 0.61 14.98
C PRO A 427 17.02 -0.90 14.82
N LEU A 428 16.99 -1.65 15.91
CA LEU A 428 16.72 -3.10 15.91
C LEU A 428 15.21 -3.40 16.01
N GLY A 429 14.41 -2.41 16.36
CA GLY A 429 12.95 -2.51 16.46
C GLY A 429 12.22 -2.22 15.14
N LEU A 430 11.12 -1.47 15.24
CA LEU A 430 10.31 -1.12 14.07
C LEU A 430 11.01 -0.11 13.16
N ASN A 431 11.45 -0.57 11.99
CA ASN A 431 11.94 0.31 10.92
C ASN A 431 10.77 0.78 10.05
N ARG A 432 10.38 2.04 10.19
CA ARG A 432 9.28 2.63 9.41
C ARG A 432 9.69 3.02 7.99
N GLY A 433 11.00 3.08 7.69
CA GLY A 433 11.53 3.30 6.33
C GLY A 433 11.22 2.15 5.38
N THR A 434 11.18 0.92 5.92
CA THR A 434 10.83 -0.30 5.17
C THR A 434 9.41 -0.79 5.43
N SER A 435 8.70 -0.22 6.41
CA SER A 435 7.33 -0.60 6.75
C SER A 435 6.31 0.01 5.80
N LYS A 436 5.31 -0.78 5.39
CA LYS A 436 4.29 -0.36 4.42
C LYS A 436 3.16 0.44 5.07
N ARG A 437 2.74 1.53 4.42
CA ARG A 437 1.63 2.41 4.80
C ARG A 437 0.94 2.95 3.56
N GLN A 438 -0.32 3.36 3.67
CA GLN A 438 -1.02 4.03 2.58
C GLN A 438 -0.37 5.37 2.27
N ALA A 439 0.04 5.56 1.01
CA ALA A 439 0.73 6.79 0.58
C ALA A 439 -0.22 7.96 0.30
N GLY A 440 -1.52 7.72 0.15
CA GLY A 440 -2.47 8.74 -0.24
C GLY A 440 -2.06 9.42 -1.55
N SER A 441 -2.32 10.71 -1.68
CA SER A 441 -2.07 11.46 -2.93
C SER A 441 -0.59 11.55 -3.36
N SER A 442 0.39 11.12 -2.55
CA SER A 442 1.78 11.03 -3.01
C SER A 442 2.01 9.87 -3.98
N PHE A 443 1.05 8.95 -4.08
CA PHE A 443 1.09 7.82 -5.00
C PHE A 443 0.66 8.16 -6.44
N LYS A 444 -0.07 9.27 -6.64
CA LYS A 444 -0.60 9.69 -7.95
C LYS A 444 0.45 9.74 -9.06
N PRO A 445 1.65 10.28 -8.85
CA PRO A 445 2.71 10.25 -9.86
C PRO A 445 2.96 8.85 -10.40
N LEU A 446 3.12 7.88 -9.53
CA LEU A 446 3.48 6.49 -9.90
C LEU A 446 2.29 5.68 -10.40
N ALA A 447 1.07 5.91 -9.84
CA ALA A 447 -0.11 5.11 -10.18
C ALA A 447 -0.83 5.57 -11.44
N THR A 448 -0.77 6.87 -11.78
CA THR A 448 -1.61 7.42 -12.85
C THR A 448 -0.84 8.29 -13.82
N ILE A 449 0.04 9.19 -13.35
CA ILE A 449 0.70 10.18 -14.24
C ILE A 449 1.78 9.51 -15.09
N ALA A 450 2.77 8.84 -14.48
CA ALA A 450 3.83 8.14 -15.19
C ALA A 450 3.28 7.15 -16.23
N PRO A 451 2.40 6.18 -15.84
CA PRO A 451 1.84 5.26 -16.82
C PRO A 451 0.92 5.96 -17.83
N GLY A 452 0.25 7.05 -17.45
CA GLY A 452 -0.60 7.83 -18.36
C GLY A 452 0.20 8.55 -19.44
N LEU A 453 1.34 9.14 -19.09
CA LEU A 453 2.29 9.75 -20.04
C LEU A 453 2.92 8.69 -20.95
N GLU A 454 3.41 7.58 -20.37
CA GLU A 454 4.11 6.54 -21.10
C GLU A 454 3.21 5.78 -22.09
N THR A 455 1.94 5.63 -21.75
CA THR A 455 0.96 5.00 -22.67
C THR A 455 0.37 5.99 -23.68
N GLY A 456 0.74 7.26 -23.65
CA GLY A 456 0.15 8.31 -24.49
C GLY A 456 -1.32 8.59 -24.16
N THR A 457 -1.82 8.13 -23.01
CA THR A 457 -3.21 8.39 -22.58
C THR A 457 -3.41 9.85 -22.24
N ILE A 458 -2.39 10.52 -21.73
CA ILE A 458 -2.38 11.93 -21.39
C ILE A 458 -1.13 12.65 -21.90
N THR A 459 -1.25 13.97 -21.97
CA THR A 459 -0.13 14.93 -22.03
C THR A 459 -0.25 15.92 -20.87
N ALA A 460 0.75 16.77 -20.66
CA ALA A 460 0.70 17.82 -19.63
C ALA A 460 -0.50 18.77 -19.81
N ALA A 461 -1.01 18.92 -21.03
CA ALA A 461 -2.14 19.79 -21.38
C ALA A 461 -3.50 19.10 -21.39
N THR A 462 -3.58 17.79 -21.23
CA THR A 462 -4.84 17.05 -21.22
C THR A 462 -5.80 17.59 -20.16
N LEU A 463 -7.04 17.86 -20.56
CA LEU A 463 -8.06 18.45 -19.71
C LEU A 463 -8.95 17.39 -19.07
N PHE A 464 -9.25 17.59 -17.78
CA PHE A 464 -10.25 16.79 -17.05
C PHE A 464 -11.20 17.69 -16.27
N TYR A 465 -12.41 17.17 -16.04
CA TYR A 465 -13.36 17.80 -15.12
C TYR A 465 -13.11 17.35 -13.70
N ASP A 466 -12.79 18.30 -12.82
CA ASP A 466 -12.75 18.09 -11.37
C ASP A 466 -14.07 18.53 -10.73
N VAL A 467 -15.10 17.78 -10.96
CA VAL A 467 -16.44 17.97 -10.36
C VAL A 467 -16.83 16.72 -9.58
N THR A 468 -17.62 16.88 -8.52
CA THR A 468 -18.08 15.74 -7.72
C THR A 468 -18.70 14.65 -8.62
N THR A 469 -18.10 13.49 -8.61
CA THR A 469 -18.44 12.38 -9.52
C THR A 469 -18.67 11.11 -8.72
N THR A 470 -19.69 10.33 -9.11
CA THR A 470 -19.97 9.00 -8.56
C THR A 470 -19.49 7.95 -9.57
N PHE A 471 -18.53 7.14 -9.15
CA PHE A 471 -17.99 6.03 -9.93
C PHE A 471 -18.73 4.74 -9.56
N GLY A 472 -19.15 3.97 -10.56
CA GLY A 472 -19.96 2.77 -10.34
C GLY A 472 -21.26 3.09 -9.60
N LYS A 473 -21.63 2.24 -8.61
CA LYS A 473 -22.91 2.39 -7.90
C LYS A 473 -22.84 3.32 -6.70
N ASN A 474 -21.74 3.37 -5.96
CA ASN A 474 -21.70 4.00 -4.63
C ASN A 474 -20.40 4.74 -4.29
N TYR A 475 -19.42 4.82 -5.19
CA TYR A 475 -18.13 5.46 -4.90
C TYR A 475 -18.16 6.92 -5.37
N THR A 476 -18.53 7.83 -4.47
CA THR A 476 -18.60 9.28 -4.76
C THR A 476 -17.34 9.98 -4.27
N VAL A 477 -16.70 10.74 -5.16
CA VAL A 477 -15.50 11.53 -4.88
C VAL A 477 -15.79 13.00 -5.17
N ASN A 478 -15.39 13.86 -4.24
CA ASN A 478 -15.60 15.30 -4.36
C ASN A 478 -14.58 15.94 -5.29
N GLY A 479 -15.06 16.78 -6.20
CA GLY A 479 -14.28 17.68 -7.05
C GLY A 479 -14.87 19.08 -7.03
N SER A 480 -14.04 20.11 -7.22
CA SER A 480 -14.47 21.52 -7.04
C SER A 480 -13.74 22.52 -7.94
N HIS A 481 -12.80 22.08 -8.79
CA HIS A 481 -11.97 23.00 -9.56
C HIS A 481 -12.45 23.21 -11.01
N GLY A 482 -13.48 22.47 -11.45
CA GLY A 482 -13.98 22.56 -12.82
C GLY A 482 -13.04 21.91 -13.83
N ILE A 483 -12.87 22.51 -15.02
CA ILE A 483 -11.96 21.99 -16.04
C ILE A 483 -10.55 22.47 -15.75
N GLU A 484 -9.62 21.53 -15.60
CA GLU A 484 -8.21 21.81 -15.36
C GLU A 484 -7.33 20.90 -16.23
N ASN A 485 -6.14 21.40 -16.58
CA ASN A 485 -5.10 20.59 -17.24
C ASN A 485 -4.32 19.75 -16.23
N MET A 486 -3.60 18.72 -16.71
CA MET A 486 -2.85 17.79 -15.85
C MET A 486 -1.86 18.49 -14.94
N ARG A 487 -1.17 19.55 -15.40
CA ARG A 487 -0.27 20.36 -14.57
C ARG A 487 -0.99 20.95 -13.37
N THR A 488 -2.16 21.54 -13.58
CA THR A 488 -2.96 22.12 -12.49
C THR A 488 -3.57 21.05 -11.58
N ILE A 489 -4.03 19.94 -12.15
CA ILE A 489 -4.59 18.79 -11.43
C ILE A 489 -3.56 18.26 -10.43
N LEU A 490 -2.32 18.02 -10.87
CA LEU A 490 -1.25 17.51 -10.00
C LEU A 490 -0.81 18.56 -8.97
N THR A 491 -0.73 19.85 -9.38
CA THR A 491 -0.40 20.99 -8.51
C THR A 491 -1.39 21.13 -7.35
N LYS A 492 -2.69 21.05 -7.63
CA LYS A 492 -3.79 21.15 -6.65
C LYS A 492 -4.11 19.82 -5.97
N SER A 493 -3.57 18.71 -6.48
CA SER A 493 -3.83 17.35 -6.01
C SER A 493 -5.31 16.94 -6.13
N CYS A 494 -5.97 17.30 -7.25
CA CYS A 494 -7.36 16.94 -7.54
C CYS A 494 -7.55 15.41 -7.50
N ASN A 495 -8.67 14.94 -6.98
CA ASN A 495 -8.92 13.49 -6.82
C ASN A 495 -9.71 12.89 -7.99
N VAL A 496 -10.77 13.59 -8.42
CA VAL A 496 -11.67 13.08 -9.46
C VAL A 496 -10.94 12.85 -10.79
N PRO A 497 -10.08 13.77 -11.28
CA PRO A 497 -9.34 13.58 -12.52
C PRO A 497 -8.42 12.35 -12.50
N GLU A 498 -7.77 12.06 -11.37
CA GLU A 498 -6.87 10.91 -11.25
C GLU A 498 -7.61 9.57 -11.36
N ILE A 499 -8.81 9.49 -10.76
CA ILE A 499 -9.66 8.30 -10.89
C ILE A 499 -10.17 8.14 -12.32
N LYS A 500 -10.53 9.25 -12.97
CA LYS A 500 -10.95 9.25 -14.38
C LYS A 500 -9.80 8.79 -15.27
N LEU A 501 -8.59 9.31 -15.06
CA LEU A 501 -7.40 8.88 -15.78
C LEU A 501 -7.16 7.38 -15.63
N LEU A 502 -7.20 6.85 -14.42
CA LEU A 502 -7.07 5.42 -14.19
C LEU A 502 -8.15 4.61 -14.91
N SER A 503 -9.39 5.10 -14.88
CA SER A 503 -10.53 4.44 -15.56
C SER A 503 -10.37 4.42 -17.09
N ILE A 504 -9.84 5.50 -17.70
CA ILE A 504 -9.62 5.61 -19.14
C ILE A 504 -8.41 4.79 -19.58
N MET A 505 -7.31 4.89 -18.82
CA MET A 505 -6.07 4.17 -19.09
C MET A 505 -6.22 2.65 -18.95
N GLY A 506 -7.02 2.22 -17.97
CA GLY A 506 -7.14 0.84 -17.51
C GLY A 506 -6.27 0.56 -16.29
N GLN A 507 -6.85 -0.13 -15.30
CA GLN A 507 -6.16 -0.48 -14.06
C GLN A 507 -4.99 -1.45 -14.29
N ASP A 508 -5.11 -2.32 -15.28
CA ASP A 508 -4.09 -3.28 -15.69
C ASP A 508 -2.77 -2.60 -16.09
N LYS A 509 -2.83 -1.50 -16.82
CA LYS A 509 -1.62 -0.74 -17.22
C LYS A 509 -0.95 -0.08 -16.02
N SER A 510 -1.72 0.49 -15.11
CA SER A 510 -1.20 1.05 -13.85
C SER A 510 -0.55 -0.04 -12.99
N THR A 511 -1.22 -1.20 -12.83
CA THR A 511 -0.69 -2.34 -12.09
C THR A 511 0.63 -2.84 -12.69
N ALA A 512 0.68 -3.04 -14.01
CA ALA A 512 1.91 -3.49 -14.69
C ALA A 512 3.06 -2.47 -14.54
N PHE A 513 2.75 -1.17 -14.59
CA PHE A 513 3.74 -0.13 -14.35
C PHE A 513 4.29 -0.18 -12.91
N LEU A 514 3.41 -0.28 -11.91
CA LEU A 514 3.79 -0.37 -10.50
C LEU A 514 4.64 -1.62 -10.21
N GLU A 515 4.27 -2.77 -10.77
CA GLU A 515 5.07 -4.00 -10.67
C GLU A 515 6.45 -3.84 -11.31
N SER A 516 6.54 -3.08 -12.40
CA SER A 516 7.82 -2.82 -13.08
C SER A 516 8.80 -1.99 -12.25
N ILE A 517 8.32 -1.32 -11.20
CA ILE A 517 9.11 -0.53 -10.23
C ILE A 517 9.07 -1.14 -8.81
N GLY A 518 8.84 -2.45 -8.71
CA GLY A 518 8.93 -3.20 -7.44
C GLY A 518 7.77 -2.98 -6.46
N ILE A 519 6.61 -2.48 -6.94
CA ILE A 519 5.40 -2.30 -6.12
C ILE A 519 4.37 -3.34 -6.53
N ASP A 520 4.17 -4.39 -5.71
CA ASP A 520 3.16 -5.43 -5.94
C ASP A 520 1.74 -4.88 -5.74
N ALA A 521 1.13 -4.49 -6.86
CA ALA A 521 -0.24 -3.99 -6.92
C ALA A 521 -1.27 -5.07 -7.32
N SER A 522 -0.81 -6.25 -7.76
CA SER A 522 -1.67 -7.33 -8.29
C SER A 522 -2.59 -7.94 -7.25
N LYS A 523 -2.18 -7.94 -5.99
CA LYS A 523 -2.94 -8.50 -4.86
C LYS A 523 -3.88 -7.51 -4.20
N SER A 524 -3.99 -6.28 -4.75
CA SER A 524 -4.79 -5.22 -4.16
C SER A 524 -6.21 -5.23 -4.70
N ASP A 525 -7.20 -5.30 -3.81
CA ASP A 525 -8.63 -5.08 -4.11
C ASP A 525 -9.00 -3.59 -4.20
N ALA A 526 -8.00 -2.70 -4.31
CA ALA A 526 -8.20 -1.25 -4.27
C ALA A 526 -9.07 -0.70 -5.40
N GLY A 527 -9.17 -1.39 -6.55
CA GLY A 527 -9.94 -0.91 -7.68
C GLY A 527 -9.54 0.51 -8.10
N LEU A 528 -10.51 1.37 -8.39
CA LEU A 528 -10.26 2.76 -8.81
C LEU A 528 -9.65 3.63 -7.70
N SER A 529 -9.76 3.24 -6.41
CA SER A 529 -9.15 4.02 -5.31
C SER A 529 -7.62 3.91 -5.28
N MET A 530 -7.02 2.97 -6.02
CA MET A 530 -5.58 2.89 -6.24
C MET A 530 -5.00 4.22 -6.75
N ALA A 531 -5.73 4.93 -7.63
CA ALA A 531 -5.36 6.28 -8.08
C ALA A 531 -5.16 7.29 -6.94
N LEU A 532 -5.70 7.04 -5.77
CA LEU A 532 -5.62 7.91 -4.59
C LEU A 532 -4.65 7.40 -3.52
N GLY A 533 -3.92 6.30 -3.80
CA GLY A 533 -2.90 5.75 -2.91
C GLY A 533 -3.45 4.96 -1.73
N THR A 534 -4.43 4.10 -1.98
CA THR A 534 -4.96 3.15 -0.99
C THR A 534 -4.15 1.85 -0.90
N ILE A 535 -3.16 1.68 -1.76
CA ILE A 535 -2.18 0.58 -1.68
C ILE A 535 -1.12 0.92 -0.62
N ASP A 536 -0.75 -0.09 0.18
CA ASP A 536 0.29 0.03 1.17
C ASP A 536 1.68 -0.09 0.53
N VAL A 537 2.50 0.95 0.72
CA VAL A 537 3.87 1.05 0.20
C VAL A 537 4.81 1.58 1.26
N SER A 538 6.09 1.19 1.20
CA SER A 538 7.09 1.69 2.13
C SER A 538 7.77 2.97 1.62
N PRO A 539 8.37 3.79 2.52
CA PRO A 539 9.18 4.94 2.11
C PRO A 539 10.30 4.58 1.12
N VAL A 540 10.95 3.43 1.26
CA VAL A 540 11.99 3.01 0.30
C VAL A 540 11.39 2.76 -1.09
N GLN A 541 10.22 2.13 -1.21
CA GLN A 541 9.55 1.92 -2.49
C GLN A 541 9.11 3.26 -3.13
N MET A 542 8.58 4.17 -2.32
CA MET A 542 8.21 5.50 -2.80
C MET A 542 9.43 6.31 -3.25
N ALA A 543 10.53 6.27 -2.49
CA ALA A 543 11.78 6.93 -2.89
C ALA A 543 12.35 6.35 -4.19
N ALA A 544 12.30 5.03 -4.37
CA ALA A 544 12.75 4.34 -5.60
C ALA A 544 11.91 4.71 -6.82
N GLY A 545 10.57 4.84 -6.65
CA GLY A 545 9.69 5.31 -7.73
C GLY A 545 10.01 6.76 -8.15
N PHE A 546 10.26 7.65 -7.20
CA PHE A 546 10.69 9.02 -7.49
C PHE A 546 12.13 9.08 -8.02
N ALA A 547 13.01 8.17 -7.58
CA ALA A 547 14.36 8.03 -8.15
C ALA A 547 14.31 7.59 -9.62
N MET A 548 13.38 6.73 -10.01
CA MET A 548 13.16 6.34 -11.41
C MET A 548 12.80 7.54 -12.29
N ILE A 549 11.92 8.44 -11.82
CA ILE A 549 11.59 9.69 -12.54
C ILE A 549 12.84 10.54 -12.68
N ALA A 550 13.57 10.83 -11.57
CA ALA A 550 14.80 11.61 -11.57
C ALA A 550 15.95 10.99 -12.39
N ASN A 551 15.89 9.69 -12.64
CA ASN A 551 16.86 8.94 -13.45
C ASN A 551 16.41 8.78 -14.93
N GLY A 552 15.62 9.73 -15.42
CA GLY A 552 15.15 9.73 -16.81
C GLY A 552 14.32 8.50 -17.17
N GLY A 553 13.51 7.99 -16.24
CA GLY A 553 12.61 6.85 -16.48
C GLY A 553 13.27 5.47 -16.35
N THR A 554 14.49 5.41 -15.84
CA THR A 554 15.18 4.14 -15.58
C THR A 554 15.06 3.78 -14.10
N TYR A 555 14.29 2.74 -13.80
CA TYR A 555 14.20 2.15 -12.47
C TYR A 555 15.46 1.32 -12.20
N ILE A 556 16.02 1.50 -11.01
CA ILE A 556 17.08 0.66 -10.45
C ILE A 556 16.59 0.20 -9.09
N GLU A 557 16.61 -1.10 -8.87
CA GLU A 557 16.17 -1.67 -7.60
C GLU A 557 16.97 -1.10 -6.43
N PRO A 558 16.32 -0.58 -5.38
CA PRO A 558 17.03 0.03 -4.26
C PRO A 558 17.79 -1.04 -3.46
N THR A 559 19.02 -0.74 -3.11
CA THR A 559 19.82 -1.62 -2.26
C THR A 559 20.50 -0.86 -1.13
N PHE A 560 20.68 -1.55 0.02
CA PHE A 560 21.34 -1.04 1.21
C PHE A 560 22.80 -1.50 1.32
N TYR A 561 23.25 -2.41 0.45
CA TYR A 561 24.62 -2.91 0.46
C TYR A 561 25.16 -3.12 -0.97
N THR A 562 26.46 -3.25 -1.11
CA THR A 562 27.10 -3.57 -2.38
C THR A 562 27.65 -4.99 -2.38
N LYS A 563 28.33 -5.42 -1.33
CA LYS A 563 28.90 -6.77 -1.20
C LYS A 563 29.16 -7.14 0.25
N VAL A 564 29.33 -8.43 0.48
CA VAL A 564 29.86 -9.00 1.72
C VAL A 564 31.09 -9.84 1.39
N THR A 565 32.17 -9.67 2.13
CA THR A 565 33.37 -10.49 2.00
C THR A 565 33.70 -11.19 3.32
N ASP A 566 34.43 -12.30 3.25
CA ASP A 566 35.06 -12.90 4.42
C ASP A 566 36.32 -12.12 4.85
N ALA A 567 36.94 -12.55 5.93
CA ALA A 567 38.17 -11.95 6.45
C ALA A 567 39.37 -12.04 5.50
N SER A 568 39.36 -12.91 4.49
CA SER A 568 40.37 -13.02 3.47
C SER A 568 40.13 -12.08 2.27
N GLY A 569 38.96 -11.39 2.24
CA GLY A 569 38.55 -10.52 1.13
C GLY A 569 37.79 -11.26 0.03
N LYS A 570 37.47 -12.55 0.19
CA LYS A 570 36.67 -13.31 -0.77
C LYS A 570 35.20 -12.89 -0.66
N THR A 571 34.61 -12.57 -1.80
CA THR A 571 33.18 -12.22 -1.86
C THR A 571 32.31 -13.43 -1.50
N ILE A 572 31.41 -13.24 -0.57
CA ILE A 572 30.38 -14.18 -0.10
C ILE A 572 29.08 -13.96 -0.84
N ILE A 573 28.67 -12.69 -0.96
CA ILE A 573 27.50 -12.25 -1.71
C ILE A 573 27.75 -10.83 -2.23
N GLU A 574 27.23 -10.54 -3.39
CA GLU A 574 27.26 -9.22 -4.03
C GLU A 574 25.82 -8.84 -4.40
N ALA A 575 25.47 -7.59 -4.19
CA ALA A 575 24.13 -7.12 -4.47
C ALA A 575 23.84 -7.20 -5.98
N THR A 576 22.73 -7.79 -6.33
CA THR A 576 22.20 -7.77 -7.69
C THR A 576 21.04 -6.78 -7.71
N GLN A 577 21.08 -5.85 -8.68
CA GLN A 577 20.03 -4.85 -8.82
C GLN A 577 19.38 -4.98 -10.18
N ASP A 578 18.08 -5.18 -10.21
CA ASP A 578 17.32 -5.07 -11.45
C ASP A 578 17.37 -3.64 -11.96
N LYS A 579 17.80 -3.48 -13.22
CA LYS A 579 17.84 -2.18 -13.90
C LYS A 579 16.97 -2.24 -15.14
N LYS A 580 15.96 -1.39 -15.20
CA LYS A 580 14.96 -1.42 -16.26
C LYS A 580 14.51 -0.02 -16.65
N ARG A 581 14.53 0.29 -17.96
CA ARG A 581 13.83 1.49 -18.45
C ARG A 581 12.32 1.21 -18.45
N VAL A 582 11.57 1.98 -17.68
CA VAL A 582 10.12 1.80 -17.49
C VAL A 582 9.32 2.93 -18.09
N MET A 583 9.96 4.08 -18.37
CA MET A 583 9.42 5.16 -19.17
C MET A 583 10.51 5.86 -19.98
N SER A 584 10.09 6.59 -21.00
CA SER A 584 10.99 7.38 -21.84
C SER A 584 11.62 8.53 -21.04
N GLU A 585 12.80 8.98 -21.46
CA GLU A 585 13.49 10.10 -20.83
C GLU A 585 12.66 11.39 -20.92
N ASP A 586 12.01 11.62 -22.06
CA ASP A 586 11.16 12.79 -22.30
C ASP A 586 9.94 12.79 -21.36
N ASN A 587 9.24 11.65 -21.23
CA ASN A 587 8.10 11.54 -20.33
C ASN A 587 8.50 11.68 -18.85
N ALA A 588 9.66 11.15 -18.47
CA ALA A 588 10.20 11.30 -17.12
C ALA A 588 10.46 12.78 -16.80
N TYR A 589 11.09 13.52 -17.74
CA TYR A 589 11.30 14.96 -17.57
C TYR A 589 9.99 15.75 -17.53
N ILE A 590 9.00 15.40 -18.36
CA ILE A 590 7.67 16.05 -18.30
C ILE A 590 7.05 15.85 -16.93
N GLU A 591 7.11 14.65 -16.38
CA GLU A 591 6.58 14.38 -15.04
C GLU A 591 7.35 15.09 -13.94
N GLU A 592 8.68 15.12 -14.03
CA GLU A 592 9.56 15.87 -13.13
C GLU A 592 9.18 17.36 -13.12
N ASP A 593 8.99 17.96 -14.29
CA ASP A 593 8.58 19.37 -14.44
C ASP A 593 7.15 19.60 -13.90
N LEU A 594 6.20 18.68 -14.15
CA LEU A 594 4.86 18.73 -13.57
C LEU A 594 4.90 18.71 -12.04
N LEU A 595 5.79 17.89 -11.45
CA LEU A 595 5.99 17.76 -10.00
C LEU A 595 6.63 19.00 -9.35
N THR A 596 7.19 19.93 -10.13
CA THR A 596 7.60 21.25 -9.59
C THR A 596 6.39 22.09 -9.17
N GLY A 597 5.23 21.89 -9.81
CA GLY A 597 3.98 22.63 -9.56
C GLY A 597 3.51 22.57 -8.10
N PRO A 598 3.37 21.39 -7.48
CA PRO A 598 2.99 21.25 -6.08
C PRO A 598 3.89 22.04 -5.12
N VAL A 599 5.19 22.12 -5.41
CA VAL A 599 6.18 22.84 -4.58
C VAL A 599 6.13 24.34 -4.86
N LYS A 600 6.06 24.77 -6.12
CA LYS A 600 6.06 26.20 -6.50
C LYS A 600 4.75 26.89 -6.14
N ASN A 601 3.61 26.30 -6.45
CA ASN A 601 2.30 26.99 -6.43
C ASN A 601 1.19 26.17 -5.75
N GLY A 602 1.46 24.90 -5.36
CA GLY A 602 0.45 23.94 -4.94
C GLY A 602 0.46 23.63 -3.45
N THR A 603 0.27 22.33 -3.16
CA THR A 603 0.06 21.80 -1.79
C THR A 603 1.28 21.93 -0.88
N ALA A 604 2.48 22.10 -1.42
CA ALA A 604 3.73 22.34 -0.71
C ALA A 604 4.32 23.74 -0.92
N LYS A 605 3.55 24.71 -1.43
CA LYS A 605 4.02 26.07 -1.77
C LYS A 605 4.72 26.83 -0.63
N SER A 606 4.43 26.46 0.61
CA SER A 606 5.09 27.06 1.78
C SER A 606 6.59 26.70 1.90
N PHE A 607 7.06 25.76 1.07
CA PHE A 607 8.47 25.38 0.98
C PHE A 607 9.15 25.83 -0.31
N ASN A 608 8.45 26.61 -1.14
CA ASN A 608 9.05 27.18 -2.35
C ASN A 608 10.29 28.02 -2.00
N GLY A 609 11.42 27.72 -2.67
CA GLY A 609 12.71 28.39 -2.39
C GLY A 609 13.38 27.96 -1.08
N TYR A 610 12.90 26.92 -0.38
CA TYR A 610 13.48 26.47 0.90
C TYR A 610 14.90 25.93 0.74
N LEU A 611 15.22 25.30 -0.41
CA LEU A 611 16.56 24.86 -0.81
C LEU A 611 17.31 25.93 -1.67
N GLY A 612 16.95 27.22 -1.55
CA GLY A 612 17.57 28.28 -2.35
C GLY A 612 17.12 28.21 -3.81
N LYS A 613 18.09 28.14 -4.72
CA LYS A 613 17.86 28.03 -6.18
C LYS A 613 17.91 26.59 -6.71
N MET A 614 18.08 25.59 -5.82
CA MET A 614 18.04 24.19 -6.20
C MET A 614 16.63 23.83 -6.71
N ASP A 615 16.54 23.17 -7.85
CA ASP A 615 15.25 22.67 -8.32
C ASP A 615 14.73 21.57 -7.41
N VAL A 616 13.43 21.63 -7.12
CA VAL A 616 12.72 20.66 -6.30
C VAL A 616 11.41 20.29 -6.97
N ALA A 617 11.22 19.01 -7.20
CA ALA A 617 9.97 18.42 -7.65
C ALA A 617 9.44 17.49 -6.55
N GLY A 618 8.11 17.42 -6.36
CA GLY A 618 7.58 16.54 -5.33
C GLY A 618 6.08 16.64 -5.13
N LYS A 619 5.57 15.69 -4.34
CA LYS A 619 4.14 15.51 -4.10
C LYS A 619 3.85 15.23 -2.63
N THR A 620 2.84 15.93 -2.09
CA THR A 620 2.29 15.66 -0.76
C THR A 620 1.34 14.48 -0.80
N GLY A 621 1.36 13.66 0.25
CA GLY A 621 0.37 12.63 0.54
C GLY A 621 -0.39 12.92 1.83
N THR A 622 -1.64 12.51 1.87
CA THR A 622 -2.50 12.58 3.05
C THR A 622 -3.55 11.49 2.89
N THR A 623 -3.66 10.62 3.90
CA THR A 623 -4.73 9.64 3.99
C THR A 623 -5.94 10.22 4.72
N ASN A 624 -7.04 9.47 4.76
CA ASN A 624 -8.25 9.88 5.46
C ASN A 624 -7.93 10.29 6.90
N ASP A 625 -8.63 11.29 7.39
CA ASP A 625 -8.49 11.82 8.76
C ASP A 625 -7.08 12.33 9.13
N ASN A 626 -6.19 12.56 8.15
CA ASN A 626 -4.80 12.98 8.36
C ASN A 626 -3.97 12.02 9.25
N ILE A 627 -4.22 10.72 9.15
CA ILE A 627 -3.50 9.69 9.91
C ILE A 627 -2.08 9.54 9.37
N ASP A 628 -1.94 9.35 8.06
CA ASP A 628 -0.64 9.30 7.39
C ASP A 628 -0.43 10.57 6.58
N ARG A 629 0.74 11.15 6.72
CA ARG A 629 1.20 12.33 5.99
C ARG A 629 2.48 11.96 5.25
N TRP A 630 2.55 12.34 4.00
CA TRP A 630 3.69 12.03 3.15
C TRP A 630 4.21 13.25 2.43
N PHE A 631 5.49 13.22 2.15
CA PHE A 631 6.11 14.01 1.10
C PHE A 631 7.15 13.16 0.38
N CYS A 632 6.95 12.98 -0.92
CA CYS A 632 7.90 12.30 -1.79
C CYS A 632 8.37 13.31 -2.84
N GLY A 633 9.65 13.39 -3.05
CA GLY A 633 10.21 14.41 -3.95
C GLY A 633 11.65 14.12 -4.33
N MET A 634 12.16 14.94 -5.24
CA MET A 634 13.50 14.83 -5.79
C MET A 634 14.15 16.19 -6.00
N THR A 635 15.45 16.16 -6.07
CA THR A 635 16.35 17.21 -6.52
C THR A 635 17.23 16.64 -7.62
N PRO A 636 18.06 17.43 -8.32
CA PRO A 636 19.02 16.89 -9.29
C PRO A 636 20.08 15.94 -8.71
N TYR A 637 20.11 15.75 -7.38
CA TYR A 637 21.07 14.87 -6.70
C TYR A 637 20.42 13.62 -6.11
N TYR A 638 19.24 13.78 -5.49
CA TYR A 638 18.63 12.75 -4.66
C TYR A 638 17.12 12.69 -4.84
N ALA A 639 16.58 11.50 -4.76
CA ALA A 639 15.15 11.29 -4.53
C ALA A 639 14.92 10.82 -3.09
N ALA A 640 13.85 11.29 -2.47
CA ALA A 640 13.56 10.95 -1.09
C ALA A 640 12.06 10.87 -0.80
N ALA A 641 11.69 9.97 0.09
CA ALA A 641 10.33 9.84 0.60
C ALA A 641 10.31 9.94 2.12
N CYS A 642 9.43 10.76 2.65
CA CYS A 642 9.21 10.93 4.08
C CYS A 642 7.76 10.61 4.44
N TRP A 643 7.58 9.68 5.38
CA TRP A 643 6.31 9.40 6.03
C TRP A 643 6.27 10.04 7.42
N TYR A 644 5.09 10.45 7.84
CA TYR A 644 4.79 10.93 9.20
C TYR A 644 3.42 10.43 9.63
N GLY A 645 3.31 9.85 10.83
CA GLY A 645 2.07 9.30 11.34
C GLY A 645 2.20 8.77 12.76
N ASN A 646 1.38 7.78 13.10
CA ASN A 646 1.45 7.08 14.37
C ASN A 646 1.39 5.56 14.12
N ASP A 647 2.17 4.78 14.87
CA ASP A 647 2.31 3.33 14.69
C ASP A 647 0.98 2.57 14.77
N ASN A 648 0.06 3.07 15.58
CA ASN A 648 -1.23 2.44 15.83
C ASN A 648 -2.38 2.98 14.95
N ASN A 649 -2.09 3.84 13.96
CA ASN A 649 -3.09 4.47 13.07
C ASN A 649 -4.22 5.20 13.81
N ASN A 650 -3.96 5.78 14.97
CA ASN A 650 -4.97 6.39 15.82
C ASN A 650 -4.72 7.88 16.14
N GLY A 651 -3.63 8.46 15.65
CA GLY A 651 -3.28 9.87 15.79
C GLY A 651 -3.54 10.65 14.51
N GLN A 652 -4.26 11.77 14.59
CA GLN A 652 -4.50 12.70 13.48
C GLN A 652 -3.56 13.89 13.56
N PHE A 653 -2.86 14.18 12.47
CA PHE A 653 -1.88 15.28 12.37
C PHE A 653 -2.35 16.32 11.35
N ALA A 654 -3.28 17.20 11.79
CA ALA A 654 -3.97 18.16 10.93
C ALA A 654 -3.18 19.46 10.62
N SER A 655 -2.02 19.65 11.24
CA SER A 655 -1.16 20.82 11.03
C SER A 655 -0.55 20.86 9.62
N ARG A 656 0.21 21.94 9.31
CA ARG A 656 1.09 21.97 8.13
C ARG A 656 1.77 20.62 7.96
N ASN A 657 1.79 20.06 6.73
CA ASN A 657 2.26 18.70 6.47
C ASN A 657 3.60 18.41 7.17
N PRO A 658 3.62 17.60 8.25
CA PRO A 658 4.83 17.39 9.03
C PRO A 658 5.87 16.57 8.28
N ALA A 659 5.46 15.62 7.42
CA ALA A 659 6.39 14.88 6.57
C ALA A 659 7.15 15.81 5.62
N ALA A 660 6.44 16.77 5.00
CA ALA A 660 7.11 17.79 4.18
C ALA A 660 8.09 18.64 5.01
N THR A 661 7.74 18.98 6.27
CA THR A 661 8.63 19.75 7.12
C THR A 661 9.93 18.98 7.42
N VAL A 662 9.83 17.71 7.80
CA VAL A 662 11.00 16.85 8.03
C VAL A 662 11.83 16.70 6.75
N TRP A 663 11.16 16.39 5.63
CA TRP A 663 11.82 16.20 4.33
C TRP A 663 12.64 17.44 3.92
N PHE A 664 12.02 18.62 3.95
CA PHE A 664 12.68 19.85 3.54
C PHE A 664 13.80 20.26 4.50
N ASP A 665 13.67 20.04 5.81
CA ASP A 665 14.74 20.33 6.79
C ASP A 665 15.92 19.35 6.61
N CYS A 666 15.69 18.06 6.39
CA CYS A 666 16.72 17.08 6.05
C CYS A 666 17.42 17.44 4.74
N MET A 667 16.64 17.67 3.67
CA MET A 667 17.23 17.97 2.37
C MET A 667 17.98 19.31 2.36
N LYS A 668 17.53 20.29 3.12
CA LYS A 668 18.29 21.55 3.31
C LYS A 668 19.64 21.31 3.97
N SER A 669 19.69 20.44 4.98
CA SER A 669 20.93 20.06 5.63
C SER A 669 21.87 19.30 4.69
N ILE A 670 21.32 18.34 3.92
CA ILE A 670 22.05 17.53 2.94
C ILE A 670 22.65 18.41 1.84
N HIS A 671 21.87 19.35 1.29
CA HIS A 671 22.26 20.17 0.15
C HIS A 671 23.06 21.42 0.50
N LYS A 672 23.36 21.63 1.80
CA LYS A 672 24.04 22.87 2.26
C LYS A 672 25.34 23.17 1.51
N ASP A 673 26.10 22.11 1.24
CA ASP A 673 27.44 22.20 0.65
C ASP A 673 27.46 21.73 -0.83
N LEU A 674 26.30 21.45 -1.42
CA LEU A 674 26.19 21.03 -2.82
C LEU A 674 26.00 22.22 -3.75
N GLU A 675 26.55 22.13 -4.95
CA GLU A 675 26.33 23.13 -5.99
C GLU A 675 24.85 23.18 -6.41
N THR A 676 24.36 24.38 -6.68
CA THR A 676 23.01 24.55 -7.21
C THR A 676 22.91 23.96 -8.61
N LYS A 677 21.94 23.05 -8.83
CA LYS A 677 21.64 22.44 -10.11
C LYS A 677 20.16 22.56 -10.45
N SER A 678 19.87 22.60 -11.75
CA SER A 678 18.56 22.42 -12.31
C SER A 678 18.41 21.02 -12.88
N PHE A 679 17.16 20.57 -13.05
CA PHE A 679 16.85 19.34 -13.73
C PHE A 679 17.34 19.37 -15.19
N ASN A 680 17.82 18.25 -15.69
CA ASN A 680 18.38 18.14 -17.04
C ASN A 680 17.24 17.98 -18.06
N LYS A 681 17.07 18.98 -18.94
CA LYS A 681 16.06 18.92 -20.00
C LYS A 681 16.59 18.14 -21.21
N PRO A 682 15.96 17.01 -21.59
CA PRO A 682 16.31 16.25 -22.77
C PRO A 682 16.08 17.03 -24.07
N ASP A 683 16.81 16.69 -25.13
CA ASP A 683 16.68 17.26 -26.47
C ASP A 683 15.33 16.94 -27.14
N GLY A 684 14.64 15.89 -26.67
CA GLY A 684 13.33 15.46 -27.14
C GLY A 684 12.16 16.35 -26.70
N ILE A 685 12.39 17.34 -25.82
CA ILE A 685 11.35 18.20 -25.28
C ILE A 685 11.14 19.48 -26.08
N GLU A 686 9.91 19.68 -26.53
CA GLU A 686 9.47 20.89 -27.26
C GLU A 686 8.47 21.69 -26.43
N THR A 687 8.56 23.03 -26.54
CA THR A 687 7.59 23.96 -25.94
C THR A 687 6.58 24.40 -26.99
N VAL A 688 5.30 24.13 -26.75
CA VAL A 688 4.21 24.39 -27.69
C VAL A 688 3.18 25.33 -27.07
N THR A 689 2.65 26.26 -27.88
CA THR A 689 1.52 27.08 -27.44
C THR A 689 0.22 26.30 -27.51
N ILE A 690 -0.50 26.20 -26.41
CA ILE A 690 -1.70 25.38 -26.21
C ILE A 690 -2.93 26.28 -26.03
N CYS A 691 -4.03 25.86 -26.62
CA CYS A 691 -5.35 26.44 -26.40
C CYS A 691 -5.87 26.01 -25.02
N ARG A 692 -6.14 26.97 -24.13
CA ARG A 692 -6.59 26.69 -22.78
C ARG A 692 -7.95 25.97 -22.73
N ALA A 693 -8.81 26.24 -23.71
CA ALA A 693 -10.15 25.63 -23.75
C ALA A 693 -10.15 24.16 -24.19
N THR A 694 -9.13 23.73 -24.97
CA THR A 694 -9.14 22.41 -25.59
C THR A 694 -7.97 21.51 -25.17
N GLY A 695 -6.90 22.08 -24.59
CA GLY A 695 -5.67 21.34 -24.33
C GLY A 695 -4.89 20.93 -25.59
N LYS A 696 -5.32 21.39 -26.78
CA LYS A 696 -4.71 21.13 -28.09
C LYS A 696 -3.78 22.28 -28.50
N LYS A 697 -2.90 22.05 -29.48
CA LYS A 697 -2.01 23.05 -30.05
C LYS A 697 -2.82 24.25 -30.59
N ALA A 698 -2.45 25.43 -30.17
CA ALA A 698 -3.19 26.64 -30.48
C ALA A 698 -3.09 26.99 -31.97
N THR A 699 -4.20 27.49 -32.53
CA THR A 699 -4.29 28.09 -33.85
C THR A 699 -4.53 29.61 -33.73
N ASP A 700 -4.55 30.33 -34.87
CA ASP A 700 -4.86 31.75 -34.96
C ASP A 700 -6.27 32.11 -34.40
N LYS A 701 -7.14 31.09 -34.26
CA LYS A 701 -8.51 31.24 -33.74
C LYS A 701 -8.56 31.15 -32.20
N CYS A 702 -7.48 30.68 -31.55
CA CYS A 702 -7.40 30.56 -30.11
C CYS A 702 -7.05 31.90 -29.47
N LYS A 703 -7.93 32.46 -28.63
CA LYS A 703 -7.71 33.73 -27.93
C LYS A 703 -7.03 33.56 -26.57
N ASP A 704 -7.29 32.48 -25.89
CA ASP A 704 -6.72 32.15 -24.56
C ASP A 704 -5.75 30.99 -24.71
N THR A 705 -4.46 31.26 -24.59
CA THR A 705 -3.39 30.32 -24.82
C THR A 705 -2.37 30.36 -23.68
N TYR A 706 -1.58 29.32 -23.59
CA TYR A 706 -0.42 29.22 -22.68
C TYR A 706 0.64 28.32 -23.29
N SER A 707 1.89 28.42 -22.79
CA SER A 707 2.97 27.52 -23.20
C SER A 707 3.04 26.32 -22.34
N GLU A 708 3.24 25.13 -22.94
CA GLU A 708 3.41 23.86 -22.25
C GLU A 708 4.47 23.02 -22.95
N ILE A 709 5.06 22.04 -22.23
CA ILE A 709 6.11 21.15 -22.72
C ILE A 709 5.54 19.79 -23.12
N PHE A 710 6.14 19.22 -24.17
CA PHE A 710 5.75 17.91 -24.72
C PHE A 710 6.98 17.16 -25.22
N ALA A 711 6.91 15.85 -25.23
CA ALA A 711 7.78 15.03 -26.07
C ALA A 711 7.43 15.29 -27.55
N LYS A 712 8.44 15.40 -28.41
CA LYS A 712 8.27 15.71 -29.85
C LYS A 712 7.30 14.80 -30.57
N ASP A 713 7.25 13.54 -30.17
CA ASP A 713 6.38 12.52 -30.76
C ASP A 713 4.94 12.56 -30.20
N HIS A 714 4.68 13.34 -29.12
CA HIS A 714 3.40 13.42 -28.43
C HIS A 714 2.84 14.85 -28.35
N ILE A 715 3.16 15.70 -29.31
CA ILE A 715 2.56 17.03 -29.43
C ILE A 715 1.09 16.88 -29.80
N PRO A 716 0.15 17.55 -29.06
CA PRO A 716 -1.25 17.49 -29.40
C PRO A 716 -1.55 18.03 -30.80
N GLU A 717 -2.58 17.50 -31.44
CA GLU A 717 -3.09 18.01 -32.73
C GLU A 717 -3.48 19.50 -32.65
N ASP A 718 -3.60 20.16 -33.79
CA ASP A 718 -4.08 21.51 -33.87
C ASP A 718 -5.51 21.67 -33.30
N CYS A 719 -5.76 22.79 -32.66
CA CYS A 719 -7.04 23.04 -32.01
C CYS A 719 -8.17 23.17 -33.03
N ASP A 720 -9.14 22.27 -32.94
CA ASP A 720 -10.38 22.23 -33.73
C ASP A 720 -11.60 22.76 -32.95
N GLY A 721 -11.39 23.17 -31.69
CA GLY A 721 -12.45 23.59 -30.76
C GLY A 721 -13.00 25.00 -31.00
N HIS A 722 -12.43 25.77 -31.91
CA HIS A 722 -12.91 27.12 -32.24
C HIS A 722 -13.39 27.21 -33.66
N THR A 723 -14.59 27.75 -33.85
CA THR A 723 -15.15 28.01 -35.15
C THR A 723 -15.50 29.50 -35.29
N SER A 724 -15.31 30.06 -36.51
CA SER A 724 -15.72 31.40 -36.81
C SER A 724 -16.94 31.35 -37.71
N VAL A 725 -18.05 31.90 -37.25
CA VAL A 725 -19.33 31.95 -37.98
C VAL A 725 -19.70 33.39 -38.24
N LYS A 726 -20.10 33.70 -39.49
CA LYS A 726 -20.69 34.98 -39.86
C LYS A 726 -22.12 35.01 -39.34
N ILE A 727 -22.41 35.88 -38.38
CA ILE A 727 -23.74 36.00 -37.76
C ILE A 727 -24.40 37.33 -38.12
N CYS A 728 -25.71 37.30 -38.14
CA CYS A 728 -26.52 38.50 -38.17
C CYS A 728 -26.45 39.22 -36.84
N LYS A 729 -26.13 40.51 -36.80
CA LYS A 729 -26.03 41.26 -35.52
C LYS A 729 -27.35 41.36 -34.78
N GLU A 730 -28.47 41.39 -35.55
CA GLU A 730 -29.83 41.52 -34.99
C GLU A 730 -30.34 40.20 -34.41
N SER A 731 -30.41 39.15 -35.23
CA SER A 731 -30.94 37.85 -34.79
C SER A 731 -29.97 37.01 -33.97
N ARG A 732 -28.65 37.30 -34.03
CA ARG A 732 -27.56 36.48 -33.45
C ARG A 732 -27.44 35.09 -34.03
N LYS A 733 -28.15 34.79 -35.12
CA LYS A 733 -28.11 33.51 -35.86
C LYS A 733 -27.16 33.58 -37.06
N ILE A 734 -26.93 32.47 -37.76
CA ILE A 734 -26.09 32.44 -38.97
C ILE A 734 -26.64 33.41 -39.99
N ALA A 735 -25.79 34.32 -40.47
CA ALA A 735 -26.19 35.36 -41.41
C ALA A 735 -26.60 34.76 -42.77
N THR A 736 -27.70 35.21 -43.29
CA THR A 736 -28.12 35.01 -44.69
C THR A 736 -27.48 36.08 -45.58
N GLU A 737 -27.58 35.91 -46.89
CA GLU A 737 -27.19 36.92 -47.89
C GLU A 737 -27.99 38.23 -47.75
N TYR A 738 -29.17 38.17 -47.15
CA TYR A 738 -30.09 39.30 -46.96
C TYR A 738 -29.86 40.09 -45.64
N CYS A 739 -28.95 39.61 -44.76
CA CYS A 739 -28.67 40.31 -43.50
C CYS A 739 -27.96 41.65 -43.78
N PRO A 740 -28.55 42.81 -43.38
CA PRO A 740 -27.98 44.15 -43.67
C PRO A 740 -26.72 44.44 -42.87
N ASP A 741 -26.61 43.88 -41.66
CA ASP A 741 -25.45 44.04 -40.77
C ASP A 741 -25.03 42.68 -40.21
N THR A 742 -23.78 42.34 -40.48
CA THR A 742 -23.18 41.06 -40.12
C THR A 742 -21.84 41.22 -39.40
N GLU A 743 -21.50 40.28 -38.54
CA GLU A 743 -20.17 40.19 -37.95
C GLU A 743 -19.65 38.77 -38.05
N THR A 744 -18.34 38.58 -38.22
CA THR A 744 -17.71 37.30 -38.05
C THR A 744 -17.30 37.14 -36.60
N LYS A 745 -17.95 36.22 -35.86
CA LYS A 745 -17.72 36.00 -34.46
C LYS A 745 -17.08 34.62 -34.28
N ALA A 746 -16.04 34.57 -33.45
CA ALA A 746 -15.44 33.30 -33.04
C ALA A 746 -16.20 32.73 -31.84
N PHE A 747 -16.52 31.45 -31.92
CA PHE A 747 -17.18 30.69 -30.88
C PHE A 747 -16.24 29.55 -30.42
N GLY A 748 -16.23 29.27 -29.13
CA GLY A 748 -15.54 28.11 -28.63
C GLY A 748 -16.47 26.88 -28.63
N VAL A 749 -16.00 25.78 -29.16
CA VAL A 749 -16.69 24.49 -29.08
C VAL A 749 -16.37 23.85 -27.76
N LEU A 750 -17.41 23.37 -27.08
CA LEU A 750 -17.24 22.50 -25.93
C LEU A 750 -16.61 21.17 -26.37
N ILE A 751 -15.49 20.81 -25.73
CA ILE A 751 -14.99 19.46 -25.85
C ILE A 751 -15.75 18.64 -24.81
N ASP A 752 -16.69 17.88 -25.27
CA ASP A 752 -17.36 16.84 -24.50
C ASP A 752 -16.46 15.61 -24.50
N THR A 753 -15.39 15.69 -23.68
CA THR A 753 -14.43 14.59 -23.54
C THR A 753 -14.99 13.47 -22.67
N GLU A 754 -16.11 13.72 -21.95
CA GLU A 754 -16.73 12.74 -21.07
C GLU A 754 -18.25 12.87 -21.11
N LYS A 755 -18.91 11.90 -21.70
CA LYS A 755 -20.38 11.89 -21.85
C LYS A 755 -21.16 11.98 -20.52
N ASP A 756 -20.50 11.64 -19.41
CA ASP A 756 -21.10 11.58 -18.06
C ASP A 756 -20.65 12.72 -17.12
N ALA A 757 -19.84 13.67 -17.60
CA ALA A 757 -19.36 14.78 -16.78
C ALA A 757 -20.48 15.79 -16.54
N LYS A 758 -20.84 16.01 -15.26
CA LYS A 758 -21.71 17.11 -14.88
C LYS A 758 -20.93 18.43 -14.97
N TRP A 759 -21.46 19.35 -15.78
CA TRP A 759 -20.87 20.67 -16.00
C TRP A 759 -21.00 21.55 -14.76
N SER A 760 -19.92 22.28 -14.44
CA SER A 760 -20.07 23.46 -13.59
C SER A 760 -20.76 24.58 -14.40
N PRO A 761 -21.83 25.22 -13.90
CA PRO A 761 -22.51 26.32 -14.57
C PRO A 761 -21.61 27.50 -14.93
N ALA A 762 -20.47 27.65 -14.25
CA ALA A 762 -19.52 28.76 -14.44
C ALA A 762 -18.66 28.63 -15.72
N GLN A 763 -18.69 27.49 -16.43
CA GLN A 763 -17.80 27.23 -17.57
C GLN A 763 -18.55 26.94 -18.87
N LYS A 764 -19.71 27.57 -19.08
CA LYS A 764 -20.42 27.47 -20.35
C LYS A 764 -19.65 28.25 -21.41
N VAL A 765 -19.12 27.57 -22.40
CA VAL A 765 -18.56 28.17 -23.59
C VAL A 765 -19.71 28.50 -24.54
N GLU A 766 -19.70 29.71 -25.12
CA GLU A 766 -20.71 30.16 -26.08
C GLU A 766 -20.66 29.26 -27.33
N LYS A 767 -21.73 28.51 -27.58
CA LYS A 767 -21.84 27.64 -28.76
C LYS A 767 -22.16 28.49 -30.01
N ALA A 768 -21.60 28.12 -31.17
CA ALA A 768 -21.98 28.71 -32.43
C ALA A 768 -23.46 28.43 -32.70
N PRO A 769 -24.21 29.42 -33.24
CA PRO A 769 -25.59 29.20 -33.66
C PRO A 769 -25.64 28.16 -34.78
N THR A 770 -26.61 27.26 -34.71
CA THR A 770 -26.92 26.26 -35.77
C THR A 770 -28.05 26.67 -36.68
N GLU A 771 -28.82 27.70 -36.26
CA GLU A 771 -29.96 28.22 -37.01
C GLU A 771 -29.54 29.39 -37.87
N THR A 772 -30.03 29.50 -39.08
CA THR A 772 -29.94 30.66 -39.97
C THR A 772 -30.87 31.76 -39.51
N CYS A 773 -30.50 33.01 -39.86
CA CYS A 773 -31.29 34.16 -39.53
C CYS A 773 -32.73 34.01 -40.08
N ASP A 774 -33.67 34.17 -39.15
CA ASP A 774 -35.11 34.10 -39.44
C ASP A 774 -35.79 35.43 -39.63
N ILE A 775 -35.04 36.54 -39.40
CA ILE A 775 -35.53 37.90 -39.63
C ILE A 775 -35.30 38.34 -41.08
N HIS A 776 -34.16 38.02 -41.65
CA HIS A 776 -33.73 38.46 -42.96
C HIS A 776 -33.75 37.24 -43.93
N THR A 777 -34.93 36.73 -44.22
CA THR A 777 -35.13 35.53 -45.05
C THR A 777 -35.26 35.84 -46.55
N SER A 778 -35.45 37.10 -46.91
CA SER A 778 -35.56 37.57 -48.27
C SER A 778 -34.91 38.95 -48.45
N ALA A 779 -34.64 39.30 -49.70
CA ALA A 779 -34.14 40.64 -50.04
C ALA A 779 -35.06 41.73 -49.48
N PRO A 780 -34.51 42.82 -48.88
CA PRO A 780 -35.36 43.90 -48.37
C PRO A 780 -36.18 44.50 -49.48
N GLU A 781 -37.46 44.70 -49.21
CA GLU A 781 -38.36 45.37 -50.10
C GLU A 781 -38.07 46.88 -50.12
N VAL A 782 -37.99 47.49 -51.33
CA VAL A 782 -37.86 48.89 -51.53
C VAL A 782 -39.17 49.44 -52.20
N ASP A 783 -39.44 50.71 -51.99
CA ASP A 783 -40.62 51.33 -52.56
C ASP A 783 -40.52 51.33 -54.09
N VAL A 784 -41.60 50.83 -54.72
CA VAL A 784 -41.74 50.82 -56.14
C VAL A 784 -42.38 52.15 -56.59
N PRO A 785 -41.70 52.89 -57.46
CA PRO A 785 -42.30 54.13 -57.98
C PRO A 785 -43.74 53.96 -58.50
N ASN A 786 -44.64 54.79 -58.05
CA ASN A 786 -46.02 54.76 -58.58
C ASN A 786 -46.04 55.24 -60.04
N VAL A 787 -46.37 54.31 -60.93
CA VAL A 787 -46.45 54.57 -62.38
C VAL A 787 -47.87 54.52 -62.95
N VAL A 788 -48.86 54.33 -62.11
CA VAL A 788 -50.27 54.35 -62.53
C VAL A 788 -50.62 55.71 -63.04
N GLY A 789 -51.21 55.79 -64.19
CA GLY A 789 -51.62 57.00 -64.89
C GLY A 789 -50.50 57.61 -65.79
N LYS A 790 -49.30 57.05 -65.89
CA LYS A 790 -48.20 57.39 -66.79
C LYS A 790 -48.38 56.58 -68.11
N ASN A 791 -47.76 57.12 -69.26
CA ASN A 791 -47.69 56.28 -70.45
C ASN A 791 -46.74 55.10 -70.28
N GLU A 792 -46.91 54.07 -71.12
CA GLU A 792 -46.17 52.82 -71.03
C GLU A 792 -44.66 53.01 -71.00
N ASP A 793 -44.08 53.88 -71.85
CA ASP A 793 -42.63 54.05 -71.97
C ASP A 793 -42.04 54.83 -70.77
N GLU A 794 -42.77 55.91 -70.32
CA GLU A 794 -42.40 56.58 -69.08
C GLU A 794 -42.46 55.65 -67.83
N ALA A 795 -43.46 54.78 -67.75
CA ALA A 795 -43.62 53.87 -66.72
C ALA A 795 -42.48 52.80 -66.71
N LYS A 796 -42.17 52.23 -67.86
CA LYS A 796 -41.04 51.36 -68.05
C LYS A 796 -39.74 52.00 -67.65
N LYS A 797 -39.46 53.23 -68.15
CA LYS A 797 -38.26 53.96 -67.82
C LYS A 797 -38.14 54.22 -66.31
N ALA A 798 -39.20 54.62 -65.66
CA ALA A 798 -39.22 54.95 -64.23
C ALA A 798 -38.94 53.71 -63.38
N LEU A 799 -39.57 52.61 -63.70
CA LEU A 799 -39.35 51.32 -62.95
C LEU A 799 -37.97 50.79 -63.24
N THR A 800 -37.50 50.78 -64.47
CA THR A 800 -36.17 50.28 -64.83
C THR A 800 -35.07 51.18 -64.22
N SER A 801 -35.24 52.53 -64.24
CA SER A 801 -34.30 53.42 -63.56
C SER A 801 -34.27 53.19 -62.01
N ALA A 802 -35.40 52.77 -61.47
CA ALA A 802 -35.48 52.39 -60.06
C ALA A 802 -34.91 50.96 -59.78
N GLY A 803 -34.46 50.20 -60.80
CA GLY A 803 -33.81 48.93 -60.70
C GLY A 803 -34.74 47.75 -60.74
N PHE A 804 -35.99 47.87 -61.15
CA PHE A 804 -36.97 46.83 -61.34
C PHE A 804 -37.02 46.28 -62.77
N LYS A 805 -37.34 45.02 -62.96
CA LYS A 805 -37.72 44.47 -64.22
C LYS A 805 -39.18 44.76 -64.48
N VAL A 806 -39.54 44.98 -65.72
CA VAL A 806 -40.92 45.37 -66.08
C VAL A 806 -41.53 44.42 -67.03
N GLU A 807 -42.70 43.85 -66.67
CA GLU A 807 -43.57 43.10 -67.53
C GLU A 807 -44.83 43.94 -67.85
N VAL A 808 -45.34 43.78 -69.10
CA VAL A 808 -46.50 44.54 -69.53
C VAL A 808 -47.65 43.57 -69.78
N ALA A 809 -48.68 43.69 -68.99
CA ALA A 809 -49.97 43.12 -69.21
C ALA A 809 -50.87 44.15 -69.93
N LYS A 810 -51.83 43.69 -70.70
CA LYS A 810 -52.75 44.55 -71.49
C LYS A 810 -54.17 44.33 -70.97
N ASP A 811 -54.93 45.47 -70.86
CA ASP A 811 -56.32 45.43 -70.43
C ASP A 811 -57.04 46.55 -71.19
N GLN A 812 -58.34 46.62 -71.18
CA GLN A 812 -59.17 47.63 -71.85
C GLN A 812 -60.04 48.42 -70.87
N ASP A 813 -59.82 49.75 -70.76
CA ASP A 813 -60.62 50.67 -69.99
C ASP A 813 -61.16 51.73 -70.96
N THR A 814 -62.45 51.80 -71.14
CA THR A 814 -63.11 52.80 -72.08
C THR A 814 -63.02 54.20 -71.59
N SER A 815 -62.71 54.40 -70.28
CA SER A 815 -62.61 55.73 -69.66
C SER A 815 -61.20 56.33 -69.74
N LYS A 816 -60.17 55.58 -70.21
CA LYS A 816 -58.79 55.98 -70.27
C LYS A 816 -58.22 56.00 -71.65
N THR A 817 -57.20 56.81 -71.86
CA THR A 817 -56.49 56.95 -73.17
C THR A 817 -55.62 55.66 -73.38
N LYS A 818 -55.53 55.22 -74.62
CA LYS A 818 -54.70 54.10 -75.05
C LYS A 818 -53.22 54.37 -74.67
N GLY A 819 -52.56 53.28 -74.12
CA GLY A 819 -51.13 53.35 -73.69
C GLY A 819 -50.88 53.86 -72.29
N ILE A 820 -51.93 54.13 -71.49
CA ILE A 820 -51.82 54.58 -70.12
C ILE A 820 -51.77 53.34 -69.17
N VAL A 821 -50.95 53.38 -68.19
CA VAL A 821 -50.87 52.32 -67.14
C VAL A 821 -52.10 52.39 -66.22
N LEU A 822 -52.90 51.39 -66.23
CA LEU A 822 -54.11 51.27 -65.43
C LEU A 822 -53.81 50.84 -63.99
N LYS A 823 -52.86 49.88 -63.77
CA LYS A 823 -52.44 49.36 -62.45
C LYS A 823 -51.02 48.87 -62.53
N GLN A 824 -50.35 48.76 -61.33
CA GLN A 824 -49.08 48.12 -61.14
C GLN A 824 -49.24 47.01 -60.12
N SER A 825 -48.44 45.96 -60.23
CA SER A 825 -48.60 44.74 -59.42
C SER A 825 -48.17 44.90 -57.96
N ALA A 826 -47.29 45.84 -57.63
CA ALA A 826 -46.85 46.09 -56.29
C ALA A 826 -46.41 47.59 -56.09
N THR A 827 -46.54 48.01 -54.85
CA THR A 827 -45.99 49.32 -54.34
C THR A 827 -44.67 49.14 -53.61
N LYS A 828 -44.35 47.91 -53.25
CA LYS A 828 -43.03 47.46 -52.66
C LYS A 828 -42.61 46.15 -53.34
N SER A 829 -41.33 45.98 -53.56
CA SER A 829 -40.74 44.77 -54.09
C SER A 829 -39.24 44.71 -53.81
N ALA A 830 -38.66 43.53 -53.81
CA ALA A 830 -37.21 43.38 -53.73
C ALA A 830 -36.54 44.04 -54.94
N LYS A 831 -35.38 44.73 -54.71
CA LYS A 831 -34.59 45.34 -55.77
C LYS A 831 -34.26 44.31 -56.88
N GLY A 832 -34.57 44.61 -58.13
CA GLY A 832 -34.44 43.68 -59.24
C GLY A 832 -35.65 42.78 -59.47
N GLY A 833 -36.68 42.91 -58.65
CA GLY A 833 -37.94 42.19 -58.76
C GLY A 833 -38.69 42.61 -60.01
N THR A 834 -39.62 41.79 -60.50
CA THR A 834 -40.43 42.04 -61.65
C THR A 834 -41.73 42.75 -61.25
N ILE A 835 -42.00 43.97 -61.85
CA ILE A 835 -43.22 44.70 -61.65
C ILE A 835 -44.02 44.56 -62.89
N THR A 836 -45.21 44.06 -62.83
CA THR A 836 -46.12 43.96 -63.93
C THR A 836 -46.97 45.22 -63.97
N ILE A 837 -46.93 45.99 -65.09
CA ILE A 837 -47.81 47.14 -65.36
C ILE A 837 -48.89 46.72 -66.33
N THR A 838 -50.13 47.08 -66.03
CA THR A 838 -51.25 46.81 -66.92
C THR A 838 -51.53 48.07 -67.72
N VAL A 839 -51.45 48.00 -69.05
CA VAL A 839 -51.52 49.11 -69.96
C VAL A 839 -52.84 49.05 -70.78
N ASN A 840 -53.52 50.17 -70.90
CA ASN A 840 -54.76 50.30 -71.62
C ASN A 840 -54.56 50.11 -73.13
N GLN A 841 -55.33 49.19 -73.77
CA GLN A 841 -55.32 49.00 -75.22
C GLN A 841 -56.63 49.51 -75.97
N TYR A 842 -57.54 50.12 -75.22
CA TYR A 842 -58.73 50.60 -75.79
C TYR A 842 -58.48 51.81 -76.82
N ASP A 843 -58.75 51.62 -78.08
CA ASP A 843 -58.49 52.60 -79.17
C ASP A 843 -59.72 53.37 -79.68
N GLY A 844 -60.88 53.28 -79.01
CA GLY A 844 -62.08 54.05 -79.35
C GLY A 844 -62.89 53.52 -80.54
N SER A 845 -62.56 52.38 -81.12
CA SER A 845 -63.34 51.70 -82.15
C SER A 845 -64.34 50.76 -81.61
N SER A 846 -65.63 51.09 -81.66
CA SER A 846 -66.72 50.12 -81.30
C SER A 846 -67.00 49.27 -82.53
N SER A 847 -66.71 47.94 -82.36
CA SER A 847 -67.51 47.00 -83.21
C SER A 847 -68.06 45.97 -82.26
N ASN A 848 -69.44 45.98 -82.23
CA ASN A 848 -70.20 44.90 -81.63
C ASN A 848 -69.83 43.54 -82.23
N ASP A 849 -69.44 42.62 -81.35
CA ASP A 849 -69.94 41.26 -81.54
C ASP A 849 -69.89 40.55 -80.14
N LYS A 850 -71.10 40.19 -79.75
CA LYS A 850 -71.45 39.25 -78.69
C LYS A 850 -71.01 37.82 -79.01
N LYS A 851 -70.26 37.19 -78.11
CA LYS A 851 -70.43 35.72 -77.87
C LYS A 851 -69.81 35.42 -76.46
N VAL A 852 -70.64 35.25 -75.49
CA VAL A 852 -71.29 34.12 -74.88
C VAL A 852 -70.37 33.01 -74.54
N ILE A 853 -70.17 32.98 -73.25
CA ILE A 853 -70.06 31.84 -72.23
C ILE A 853 -69.38 30.55 -72.69
N LYS A 854 -68.45 30.05 -71.87
CA LYS A 854 -68.59 28.76 -71.09
C LYS A 854 -67.43 28.56 -70.19
N THR A 855 -67.73 28.42 -68.91
CA THR A 855 -67.00 27.51 -67.99
C THR A 855 -67.13 26.08 -68.51
N PRO A 856 -66.22 25.24 -68.24
CA PRO A 856 -66.45 24.00 -67.49
C PRO A 856 -65.40 23.82 -66.40
N ASP A 857 -65.76 23.57 -65.18
CA ASP A 857 -66.03 22.26 -64.55
C ASP A 857 -65.03 21.13 -64.85
N GLU A 858 -64.45 20.75 -63.75
CA GLU A 858 -64.33 19.42 -63.20
C GLU A 858 -63.95 18.27 -64.14
N ASP A 859 -63.01 17.47 -63.80
CA ASP A 859 -63.10 16.06 -63.40
C ASP A 859 -61.76 15.43 -63.42
N GLU A 860 -61.47 14.88 -62.27
CA GLU A 860 -61.31 13.44 -61.91
C GLU A 860 -60.18 12.71 -62.71
N THR A 861 -59.46 11.87 -62.22
CA THR A 861 -59.57 10.71 -61.35
C THR A 861 -58.19 10.16 -61.06
N ASP A 862 -58.08 9.65 -59.95
CA ASP A 862 -57.79 8.29 -59.38
C ASP A 862 -56.35 7.82 -59.49
N ASP A 863 -55.79 7.21 -58.51
CA ASP A 863 -55.95 6.14 -57.54
C ASP A 863 -54.55 5.88 -56.96
N ASP A 864 -54.33 5.47 -55.94
CA ASP A 864 -54.61 4.47 -54.91
C ASP A 864 -53.58 4.49 -53.82
N GLU A 865 -54.10 4.37 -52.72
CA GLU A 865 -54.15 3.39 -51.64
C GLU A 865 -53.04 3.42 -50.56
N LYS A 866 -53.57 3.62 -49.45
CA LYS A 866 -53.65 2.85 -48.18
C LYS A 866 -52.43 3.04 -47.25
N ASP A 867 -52.65 3.16 -46.07
CA ASP A 867 -53.51 2.94 -44.89
C ASP A 867 -52.74 3.32 -43.66
N ASN A 868 -53.20 3.85 -42.70
CA ASN A 868 -54.15 3.70 -41.62
C ASN A 868 -53.58 4.24 -40.30
N LYS A 869 -54.38 5.08 -39.72
CA LYS A 869 -54.93 5.06 -38.35
C LYS A 869 -53.94 5.09 -37.18
N ASP A 870 -54.21 5.76 -36.15
CA ASP A 870 -55.32 6.49 -35.47
C ASP A 870 -54.67 7.24 -34.30
N SER A 871 -55.02 8.38 -34.10
CA SER A 871 -56.12 9.06 -33.40
C SER A 871 -55.82 9.33 -31.92
N LYS A 872 -55.99 10.58 -31.66
CA LYS A 872 -56.74 11.27 -30.59
C LYS A 872 -56.02 11.54 -29.24
N ASN A 873 -55.83 12.81 -29.02
CA ASN A 873 -56.69 13.73 -28.23
C ASN A 873 -56.53 13.52 -26.70
N SER A 874 -56.33 14.42 -25.91
CA SER A 874 -56.76 15.79 -25.65
C SER A 874 -56.28 16.24 -24.26
N ASN A 875 -55.87 17.46 -24.19
CA ASN A 875 -56.33 18.46 -23.23
C ASN A 875 -56.37 18.17 -21.72
N THR A 876 -55.78 18.97 -21.01
CA THR A 876 -56.20 20.06 -20.10
C THR A 876 -55.63 19.99 -18.68
N ASN A 877 -55.00 21.11 -18.38
CA ASN A 877 -55.15 21.94 -17.19
C ASN A 877 -54.81 21.43 -15.78
N ASN A 878 -53.82 22.07 -15.25
CA ASN A 878 -53.94 23.05 -14.13
C ASN A 878 -53.75 22.57 -12.65
N LYS A 879 -52.92 23.37 -12.00
CA LYS A 879 -52.95 23.91 -10.64
C LYS A 879 -52.10 23.22 -9.58
N ASN A 880 -51.07 24.01 -9.22
CA ASN A 880 -50.69 24.45 -7.86
C ASN A 880 -51.06 23.59 -6.69
N THR A 881 -50.07 23.22 -5.87
CA THR A 881 -49.89 23.85 -4.54
C THR A 881 -48.65 23.28 -3.82
N THR A 882 -47.93 24.25 -3.27
CA THR A 882 -46.99 24.20 -2.14
C THR A 882 -47.26 23.12 -1.10
N THR A 883 -46.16 22.50 -0.57
CA THR A 883 -45.83 22.57 0.86
C THR A 883 -44.50 21.83 1.14
N THR A 884 -43.74 22.41 2.06
CA THR A 884 -42.46 22.04 2.64
C THR A 884 -42.60 20.91 3.69
N PRO A 885 -41.50 20.44 4.34
CA PRO A 885 -41.17 19.02 4.60
C PRO A 885 -41.49 18.55 6.02
N PRO A 886 -41.23 17.33 6.36
CA PRO A 886 -40.73 17.08 7.70
C PRO A 886 -39.47 16.18 7.76
N LYS A 887 -38.82 16.34 8.92
CA LYS A 887 -37.61 15.80 9.45
C LYS A 887 -37.68 14.30 9.78
N SER A 888 -36.43 13.73 9.77
CA SER A 888 -35.87 12.72 10.71
C SER A 888 -36.46 11.30 10.72
N THR A 889 -35.56 10.33 10.60
CA THR A 889 -35.07 9.50 11.72
C THR A 889 -34.13 8.39 11.19
N THR A 890 -32.96 8.31 11.83
CA THR A 890 -32.18 7.13 12.25
C THR A 890 -32.46 5.77 11.62
N GLY A 891 -31.40 5.19 11.04
CA GLY A 891 -31.29 3.77 10.77
C GLY A 891 -29.82 3.34 10.67
N LYS A 892 -29.33 2.76 11.75
CA LYS A 892 -28.04 2.07 11.85
C LYS A 892 -27.96 0.96 10.82
N ASN A 893 -26.82 0.80 10.14
CA ASN A 893 -26.38 -0.52 9.75
C ASN A 893 -24.89 -0.67 10.05
N VAL A 894 -24.66 -1.55 11.01
CA VAL A 894 -23.44 -2.22 11.40
C VAL A 894 -23.21 -3.32 10.36
N THR A 895 -22.08 -3.31 9.67
CA THR A 895 -21.37 -4.48 9.13
C THR A 895 -20.11 -3.98 8.42
N GLU A 896 -19.01 -4.04 9.16
CA GLU A 896 -17.64 -4.13 8.64
C GLU A 896 -16.66 -4.12 9.82
N TRP A 897 -16.68 -5.22 10.59
CA TRP A 897 -15.70 -5.51 11.63
C TRP A 897 -15.52 -7.03 11.75
N TYR A 898 -14.94 -7.65 10.68
CA TYR A 898 -14.53 -9.07 10.76
C TYR A 898 -13.40 -9.36 9.76
N TYR A 899 -12.23 -8.72 9.93
CA TYR A 899 -11.02 -9.18 9.20
C TYR A 899 -9.69 -8.81 9.89
N TYR A 900 -9.71 -8.42 11.17
CA TYR A 900 -8.47 -8.03 11.87
C TYR A 900 -8.14 -8.88 13.10
N GLU A 901 -8.87 -9.94 13.38
CA GLU A 901 -8.58 -10.82 14.54
C GLU A 901 -7.80 -12.10 14.21
N GLU A 902 -7.65 -12.50 12.96
CA GLU A 902 -6.91 -13.73 12.61
C GLU A 902 -5.38 -13.56 12.57
N ILE A 903 -4.87 -12.34 12.38
CA ILE A 903 -3.42 -12.09 12.32
C ILE A 903 -2.79 -11.91 13.72
N ARG A 904 -3.60 -11.69 14.75
CA ARG A 904 -3.11 -11.47 16.12
C ARG A 904 -2.82 -12.77 16.89
N ASN A 905 -3.19 -13.92 16.40
CA ASN A 905 -3.01 -15.21 17.05
C ASN A 905 -1.83 -16.05 16.53
N GLU A 906 -1.12 -15.63 15.49
CA GLU A 906 0.10 -16.31 15.03
C GLU A 906 1.40 -15.77 15.66
N PHE A 907 1.33 -14.68 16.43
CA PHE A 907 2.48 -14.06 17.11
C PHE A 907 2.32 -14.03 18.65
N LYS A 908 1.67 -15.05 19.24
CA LYS A 908 1.75 -15.28 20.68
C LYS A 908 2.47 -16.57 21.00
#